data_72762cf3dd256c9439956019aa3ade35
#
_entry.id   72762cf3dd256c9439956019aa3ade35
#
_cell.length_a   1.000
_cell.length_b   1.000
_cell.length_c   1.000
_cell.angle_alpha   90.00
_cell.angle_beta   90.00
_cell.angle_gamma   90.00
#
_symmetry.space_group_name_H-M   'P 1'
#
loop_
_entity.id
_entity.type
_entity.pdbx_description
1 polymer ?
#
loop_
_entity_poly.entity_id
_entity_poly.type
_entity_poly.pdbx_seq_one_letter_code
_entity_poly.pdbx_strand_id
1 'polypeptide(L)'
;MTNVLFIASVRPQLGVFADSVRKFRAAGATTYLAGTFPLDPVAEELAAMELDGTHQLPRNLNFRSTALRRKARMAPGGMKVWMQAERDSVLRRLARKADVLVALDAGAVYTVWRLAQYYRVEEAHFGLAPALKAVDRVKAKGPTGSRGVLPPLDVVKQNVRRSVDGLPATVMRHATARPVMRSTVGARMWRTAVTAPGVPPKVRIATSRYVAEGMQWAGRTSGAALALAAAASKLTDLGLKAQLLDEAVMKELGKGLNPRDLDKAVAAQLAHADAQFAAGDHEKASFALDRALFLGFHRVLHIDQLSSPLAKDAEGFVAPLYRSKVMDVMKRPQGRKTPAAPAPTDRPLRLLVTTSANDNFLHHILDRYGNHQGVELRYLDLAAQKALKRIAWAGRRVLEDRLAGGTSTYQEEVERLMRPYLDWADTVFLDWSVGPAAMLTTIDPGDTRIVVRLHSYEAFTRWPHMTDFSRIDDLIYVAPHVKDLVESLVPMLRGDSAPRAHLVDNAMDLSGFALPKSADARFNLGLVGISQVAKDPMWAVDVLRRLREKDDRYRLLLVGGDMNPKTSRATRDYRRQFDKEIAPLIEEGVVLKLGPTDDVPSALADIGVILSSSVREGCHVGLMEGAASAAVPVARDWPFYAGKPNSARTLYPEGWVVGSTEEAAKRILETTATEEAWQNAGKLASEYALSTWDWPIVSKAFDKLFLGEG
;
A
#
# COMPACT_ATOMS: atom_id res chain seq x y z
N MET A 1 13.87 48.99 -13.83
CA MET A 1 12.79 48.03 -13.52
C MET A 1 13.40 46.76 -12.96
N THR A 2 12.77 46.14 -12.00
CA THR A 2 13.26 44.92 -11.37
C THR A 2 12.87 43.72 -12.24
N ASN A 3 13.83 42.91 -12.68
CA ASN A 3 13.56 41.73 -13.53
C ASN A 3 13.29 40.50 -12.67
N VAL A 4 12.12 39.90 -12.81
CA VAL A 4 11.70 38.69 -12.11
C VAL A 4 11.60 37.54 -13.10
N LEU A 5 12.32 36.46 -12.80
CA LEU A 5 12.27 35.23 -13.61
C LEU A 5 11.62 34.10 -12.80
N PHE A 6 10.43 33.69 -13.25
CA PHE A 6 9.71 32.51 -12.75
C PHE A 6 10.19 31.24 -13.46
N ILE A 7 10.41 30.19 -12.70
CA ILE A 7 10.79 28.87 -13.22
C ILE A 7 9.79 27.84 -12.72
N ALA A 8 9.20 27.04 -13.63
CA ALA A 8 8.23 26.01 -13.32
C ALA A 8 8.58 24.65 -13.97
N SER A 9 8.46 23.56 -13.20
CA SER A 9 8.62 22.21 -13.73
C SER A 9 7.29 21.58 -14.17
N VAL A 10 6.19 22.06 -13.62
CA VAL A 10 4.81 21.68 -13.97
C VAL A 10 3.98 22.92 -14.25
N ARG A 11 2.86 22.75 -14.96
CA ARG A 11 1.92 23.84 -15.25
C ARG A 11 1.43 24.46 -13.95
N PRO A 12 1.63 25.77 -13.70
CA PRO A 12 1.07 26.43 -12.53
C PRO A 12 -0.46 26.54 -12.62
N GLN A 13 -1.13 26.79 -11.49
CA GLN A 13 -2.54 27.16 -11.49
C GLN A 13 -2.69 28.56 -12.11
N LEU A 14 -3.15 28.62 -13.36
CA LEU A 14 -3.07 29.83 -14.18
C LEU A 14 -3.79 31.04 -13.58
N GLY A 15 -4.98 30.85 -12.95
CA GLY A 15 -5.70 31.95 -12.29
C GLY A 15 -4.89 32.58 -11.16
N VAL A 16 -4.35 31.77 -10.24
CA VAL A 16 -3.53 32.23 -9.11
C VAL A 16 -2.22 32.86 -9.60
N PHE A 17 -1.64 32.29 -10.66
CA PHE A 17 -0.41 32.82 -11.24
C PHE A 17 -0.65 34.18 -11.93
N ALA A 18 -1.75 34.35 -12.68
CA ALA A 18 -2.14 35.60 -13.31
C ALA A 18 -2.32 36.73 -12.29
N ASP A 19 -3.04 36.45 -11.18
CA ASP A 19 -3.21 37.41 -10.09
C ASP A 19 -1.86 37.85 -9.49
N SER A 20 -0.96 36.90 -9.39
CA SER A 20 0.40 37.18 -8.88
C SER A 20 1.21 38.01 -9.87
N VAL A 21 1.19 37.68 -11.16
CA VAL A 21 1.88 38.46 -12.20
C VAL A 21 1.41 39.93 -12.18
N ARG A 22 0.09 40.18 -12.08
CA ARG A 22 -0.47 41.53 -11.93
C ARG A 22 0.12 42.27 -10.73
N LYS A 23 0.29 41.60 -9.57
CA LYS A 23 0.87 42.16 -8.37
C LYS A 23 2.37 42.50 -8.57
N PHE A 24 3.14 41.65 -9.24
CA PHE A 24 4.54 41.93 -9.56
C PHE A 24 4.67 43.10 -10.52
N ARG A 25 3.81 43.20 -11.53
CA ARG A 25 3.80 44.32 -12.46
C ARG A 25 3.38 45.63 -11.80
N ALA A 26 2.35 45.62 -10.95
CA ALA A 26 1.95 46.77 -10.12
C ALA A 26 3.09 47.21 -9.20
N ALA A 27 3.91 46.27 -8.71
CA ALA A 27 5.14 46.59 -7.99
C ALA A 27 6.27 47.08 -8.91
N GLY A 28 6.07 47.28 -10.21
CA GLY A 28 7.02 47.80 -11.20
C GLY A 28 8.10 46.80 -11.63
N ALA A 29 7.78 45.49 -11.59
CA ALA A 29 8.68 44.46 -12.06
C ALA A 29 8.40 44.08 -13.52
N THR A 30 9.44 43.70 -14.26
CA THR A 30 9.38 43.01 -15.54
C THR A 30 9.36 41.49 -15.27
N THR A 31 8.47 40.76 -15.88
CA THR A 31 8.16 39.37 -15.51
C THR A 31 8.40 38.38 -16.65
N TYR A 32 9.19 37.35 -16.39
CA TYR A 32 9.50 36.30 -17.37
C TYR A 32 9.16 34.92 -16.79
N LEU A 33 8.65 34.00 -17.64
CA LEU A 33 8.37 32.62 -17.27
C LEU A 33 9.19 31.64 -18.09
N ALA A 34 9.92 30.73 -17.45
CA ALA A 34 10.56 29.59 -18.09
C ALA A 34 10.00 28.25 -17.53
N GLY A 35 9.55 27.35 -18.42
CA GLY A 35 8.91 26.11 -17.99
C GLY A 35 9.33 24.87 -18.77
N THR A 36 9.27 23.70 -18.12
CA THR A 36 9.44 22.37 -18.78
C THR A 36 8.12 21.75 -19.24
N PHE A 37 6.99 22.36 -18.90
CA PHE A 37 5.66 21.96 -19.37
C PHE A 37 5.35 22.58 -20.74
N PRO A 38 4.37 22.04 -21.52
CA PRO A 38 3.98 22.63 -22.81
C PRO A 38 3.44 24.05 -22.65
N LEU A 39 3.98 25.00 -23.37
CA LEU A 39 3.47 26.37 -23.38
C LEU A 39 2.38 26.57 -24.44
N ASP A 40 2.47 25.88 -25.59
CA ASP A 40 1.50 26.04 -26.70
C ASP A 40 0.04 25.83 -26.27
N PRO A 41 -0.31 24.78 -25.46
CA PRO A 41 -1.69 24.56 -25.03
C PRO A 41 -2.25 25.63 -24.07
N VAL A 42 -1.42 26.54 -23.61
CA VAL A 42 -1.78 27.62 -22.67
C VAL A 42 -1.31 28.99 -23.16
N ALA A 43 -1.03 29.10 -24.45
CA ALA A 43 -0.44 30.30 -25.03
C ALA A 43 -1.38 31.53 -24.90
N GLU A 44 -2.68 31.34 -25.11
CA GLU A 44 -3.68 32.41 -24.98
C GLU A 44 -3.79 32.91 -23.54
N GLU A 45 -3.86 32.00 -22.57
CA GLU A 45 -3.93 32.36 -21.15
C GLU A 45 -2.63 33.05 -20.67
N LEU A 46 -1.47 32.59 -21.17
CA LEU A 46 -0.19 33.24 -20.84
C LEU A 46 -0.06 34.63 -21.49
N ALA A 47 -0.56 34.81 -22.73
CA ALA A 47 -0.60 36.10 -23.38
C ALA A 47 -1.49 37.10 -22.63
N ALA A 48 -2.63 36.63 -22.10
CA ALA A 48 -3.54 37.44 -21.30
C ALA A 48 -2.94 37.89 -19.95
N MET A 49 -1.84 37.27 -19.49
CA MET A 49 -1.16 37.64 -18.23
C MET A 49 -0.16 38.80 -18.42
N GLU A 50 0.07 39.27 -19.65
CA GLU A 50 1.02 40.34 -19.96
C GLU A 50 2.45 40.06 -19.43
N LEU A 51 2.92 38.79 -19.51
CA LEU A 51 4.31 38.47 -19.22
C LEU A 51 5.23 39.12 -20.27
N ASP A 52 6.35 39.67 -19.83
CA ASP A 52 7.34 40.28 -20.73
C ASP A 52 8.11 39.26 -21.57
N GLY A 53 7.94 37.99 -21.26
CA GLY A 53 8.41 36.88 -22.08
C GLY A 53 8.20 35.54 -21.46
N THR A 54 7.97 34.53 -22.32
CA THR A 54 7.87 33.12 -21.96
C THR A 54 8.93 32.32 -22.70
N HIS A 55 9.44 31.27 -22.04
CA HIS A 55 10.43 30.38 -22.65
C HIS A 55 10.18 28.92 -22.29
N GLN A 56 10.06 28.06 -23.30
CA GLN A 56 9.92 26.64 -23.09
C GLN A 56 11.28 25.96 -23.06
N LEU A 57 11.59 25.34 -21.92
CA LEU A 57 12.80 24.53 -21.78
C LEU A 57 12.67 23.21 -22.57
N PRO A 58 13.79 22.68 -23.13
CA PRO A 58 13.77 21.42 -23.88
C PRO A 58 13.20 20.26 -23.05
N ARG A 59 12.17 19.58 -23.56
CA ARG A 59 11.54 18.43 -22.87
C ARG A 59 12.40 17.18 -22.92
N ASN A 60 13.11 16.96 -24.04
CA ASN A 60 13.91 15.77 -24.29
C ASN A 60 15.39 16.09 -24.16
N LEU A 61 16.04 15.38 -23.23
CA LEU A 61 17.48 15.44 -23.09
C LEU A 61 18.14 14.45 -24.03
N ASN A 62 18.46 14.92 -25.24
CA ASN A 62 19.21 14.14 -26.25
C ASN A 62 20.69 14.13 -25.92
N PHE A 63 21.08 13.31 -24.94
CA PHE A 63 22.49 13.09 -24.67
C PHE A 63 23.07 12.01 -25.58
N ARG A 64 24.17 12.30 -26.27
CA ARG A 64 24.94 11.30 -27.05
C ARG A 64 25.52 10.21 -26.13
N SER A 65 25.95 10.57 -24.92
CA SER A 65 26.51 9.65 -23.94
C SER A 65 25.46 8.79 -23.24
N THR A 66 25.63 7.48 -23.26
CA THR A 66 24.80 6.50 -22.53
C THR A 66 24.80 6.76 -21.02
N ALA A 67 25.95 7.17 -20.45
CA ALA A 67 26.05 7.51 -19.03
C ALA A 67 25.22 8.74 -18.67
N LEU A 68 25.24 9.78 -19.49
CA LEU A 68 24.43 10.98 -19.27
C LEU A 68 22.92 10.69 -19.43
N ARG A 69 22.53 9.89 -20.42
CA ARG A 69 21.14 9.42 -20.58
C ARG A 69 20.66 8.67 -19.34
N ARG A 70 21.51 7.78 -18.82
CA ARG A 70 21.19 7.02 -17.57
C ARG A 70 21.11 7.97 -16.38
N LYS A 71 22.06 8.90 -16.22
CA LYS A 71 22.04 9.92 -15.17
C LYS A 71 20.75 10.74 -15.22
N ALA A 72 20.35 11.20 -16.40
CA ALA A 72 19.13 11.98 -16.58
C ALA A 72 17.85 11.21 -16.21
N ARG A 73 17.77 9.93 -16.58
CA ARG A 73 16.60 9.10 -16.25
C ARG A 73 16.47 8.85 -14.75
N MET A 74 17.59 8.75 -14.02
CA MET A 74 17.62 8.44 -12.60
C MET A 74 17.67 9.67 -11.71
N ALA A 75 17.89 10.84 -12.29
CA ALA A 75 17.94 12.08 -11.55
C ALA A 75 16.60 12.37 -10.86
N PRO A 76 16.58 12.85 -9.61
CA PRO A 76 15.38 13.43 -9.00
C PRO A 76 14.76 14.51 -9.88
N GLY A 77 13.47 14.78 -9.73
CA GLY A 77 12.74 15.72 -10.57
C GLY A 77 13.43 17.09 -10.74
N GLY A 78 13.86 17.70 -9.65
CA GLY A 78 14.56 18.98 -9.68
C GLY A 78 15.90 18.94 -10.43
N MET A 79 16.65 17.84 -10.33
CA MET A 79 17.89 17.68 -11.09
C MET A 79 17.63 17.46 -12.59
N LYS A 80 16.49 16.85 -12.97
CA LYS A 80 16.10 16.72 -14.37
C LYS A 80 15.84 18.10 -14.97
N VAL A 81 15.10 18.95 -14.27
CA VAL A 81 14.85 20.34 -14.70
C VAL A 81 16.17 21.10 -14.88
N TRP A 82 17.10 20.96 -13.93
CA TRP A 82 18.44 21.58 -14.09
C TRP A 82 19.20 21.07 -15.30
N MET A 83 19.20 19.76 -15.54
CA MET A 83 19.89 19.19 -16.71
C MET A 83 19.32 19.67 -18.05
N GLN A 84 18.03 20.06 -18.07
CA GLN A 84 17.37 20.72 -19.22
C GLN A 84 17.78 22.19 -19.32
N ALA A 85 17.82 22.87 -18.19
CA ALA A 85 18.08 24.29 -18.04
C ALA A 85 19.57 24.68 -18.23
N GLU A 86 20.50 23.83 -17.77
CA GLU A 86 21.95 24.13 -17.69
C GLU A 86 22.57 24.55 -19.04
N ARG A 87 22.06 24.01 -20.16
CA ARG A 87 22.57 24.27 -21.51
C ARG A 87 21.71 25.23 -22.33
N ASP A 88 20.59 25.67 -21.74
CA ASP A 88 19.66 26.53 -22.46
C ASP A 88 20.18 27.99 -22.47
N SER A 89 20.46 28.49 -23.67
CA SER A 89 21.06 29.81 -23.85
C SER A 89 20.09 30.96 -23.52
N VAL A 90 18.79 30.75 -23.76
CA VAL A 90 17.75 31.76 -23.49
C VAL A 90 17.55 31.90 -22.00
N LEU A 91 17.35 30.78 -21.30
CA LEU A 91 17.22 30.79 -19.83
C LEU A 91 18.44 31.42 -19.16
N ARG A 92 19.65 31.07 -19.60
CA ARG A 92 20.88 31.64 -19.05
C ARG A 92 20.97 33.16 -19.27
N ARG A 93 20.47 33.66 -20.40
CA ARG A 93 20.40 35.09 -20.70
C ARG A 93 19.40 35.80 -19.78
N LEU A 94 18.20 35.19 -19.59
CA LEU A 94 17.18 35.71 -18.67
C LEU A 94 17.70 35.73 -17.22
N ALA A 95 18.30 34.62 -16.77
CA ALA A 95 18.82 34.51 -15.40
C ALA A 95 19.95 35.52 -15.08
N ARG A 96 20.79 35.88 -16.09
CA ARG A 96 21.81 36.92 -15.91
C ARG A 96 21.23 38.32 -15.71
N LYS A 97 20.04 38.57 -16.26
CA LYS A 97 19.35 39.86 -16.13
C LYS A 97 18.40 39.88 -14.94
N ALA A 98 18.05 38.72 -14.38
CA ALA A 98 17.07 38.61 -13.32
C ALA A 98 17.64 39.17 -12.00
N ASP A 99 16.89 40.03 -11.35
CA ASP A 99 17.15 40.52 -10.00
C ASP A 99 16.52 39.61 -8.96
N VAL A 100 15.39 38.96 -9.30
CA VAL A 100 14.70 38.01 -8.47
C VAL A 100 14.48 36.72 -9.26
N LEU A 101 14.86 35.58 -8.70
CA LEU A 101 14.57 34.24 -9.21
C LEU A 101 13.51 33.56 -8.36
N VAL A 102 12.50 32.97 -9.03
CA VAL A 102 11.36 32.36 -8.32
C VAL A 102 11.12 30.93 -8.80
N ALA A 103 11.16 29.96 -7.89
CA ALA A 103 10.68 28.61 -8.15
C ALA A 103 9.18 28.54 -7.86
N LEU A 104 8.38 28.18 -8.86
CA LEU A 104 6.93 28.06 -8.72
C LEU A 104 6.50 26.70 -8.13
N ASP A 105 7.34 25.70 -8.23
CA ASP A 105 7.11 24.35 -7.70
C ASP A 105 8.41 23.71 -7.18
N ALA A 106 8.27 22.61 -6.42
CA ALA A 106 9.40 21.92 -5.83
C ALA A 106 10.43 21.38 -6.86
N GLY A 107 9.98 21.04 -8.08
CA GLY A 107 10.85 20.58 -9.16
C GLY A 107 11.76 21.69 -9.71
N ALA A 108 11.36 22.95 -9.61
CA ALA A 108 12.12 24.10 -10.08
C ALA A 108 13.16 24.63 -9.04
N VAL A 109 13.01 24.26 -7.74
CA VAL A 109 13.86 24.77 -6.66
C VAL A 109 15.36 24.59 -6.92
N TYR A 110 15.76 23.37 -7.33
CA TYR A 110 17.17 23.08 -7.59
C TYR A 110 17.72 23.91 -8.75
N THR A 111 16.94 24.17 -9.77
CA THR A 111 17.32 25.01 -10.93
C THR A 111 17.49 26.47 -10.50
N VAL A 112 16.55 27.02 -9.73
CA VAL A 112 16.61 28.39 -9.19
C VAL A 112 17.85 28.56 -8.30
N TRP A 113 18.07 27.63 -7.37
CA TRP A 113 19.24 27.65 -6.51
C TRP A 113 20.56 27.62 -7.31
N ARG A 114 20.65 26.79 -8.37
CA ARG A 114 21.83 26.71 -9.23
C ARG A 114 22.06 28.02 -10.00
N LEU A 115 21.01 28.59 -10.58
CA LEU A 115 21.10 29.86 -11.31
C LEU A 115 21.51 31.01 -10.40
N ALA A 116 20.95 31.05 -9.16
CA ALA A 116 21.31 32.04 -8.17
C ALA A 116 22.81 32.00 -7.84
N GLN A 117 23.37 30.79 -7.68
CA GLN A 117 24.81 30.63 -7.46
C GLN A 117 25.65 31.03 -8.67
N TYR A 118 25.23 30.60 -9.88
CA TYR A 118 25.96 30.92 -11.14
C TYR A 118 26.06 32.40 -11.41
N TYR A 119 25.00 33.14 -11.14
CA TYR A 119 24.88 34.57 -11.47
C TYR A 119 24.89 35.48 -10.24
N ARG A 120 25.13 34.93 -9.04
CA ARG A 120 25.11 35.67 -7.78
C ARG A 120 23.85 36.52 -7.60
N VAL A 121 22.68 35.89 -7.87
CA VAL A 121 21.40 36.54 -7.61
C VAL A 121 21.06 36.34 -6.16
N GLU A 122 21.01 37.47 -5.40
CA GLU A 122 20.78 37.43 -3.95
C GLU A 122 19.34 37.00 -3.60
N GLU A 123 18.37 37.47 -4.40
CA GLU A 123 16.96 37.22 -4.16
C GLU A 123 16.49 36.01 -4.99
N ALA A 124 16.53 34.83 -4.37
CA ALA A 124 16.05 33.56 -4.94
C ALA A 124 15.07 32.89 -3.98
N HIS A 125 13.85 32.70 -4.42
CA HIS A 125 12.73 32.32 -3.55
C HIS A 125 11.96 31.10 -4.08
N PHE A 126 11.34 30.38 -3.14
CA PHE A 126 10.32 29.37 -3.43
C PHE A 126 8.94 29.95 -3.12
N GLY A 127 8.07 30.02 -4.15
CA GLY A 127 6.73 30.57 -4.06
C GLY A 127 6.65 32.10 -4.30
N LEU A 128 5.45 32.56 -4.56
CA LEU A 128 5.19 33.92 -5.07
C LEU A 128 5.22 35.01 -3.98
N ALA A 129 4.68 34.72 -2.80
CA ALA A 129 4.57 35.73 -1.73
C ALA A 129 5.91 36.23 -1.20
N PRO A 130 6.91 35.35 -0.89
CA PRO A 130 8.24 35.87 -0.47
C PRO A 130 8.98 36.60 -1.59
N ALA A 131 8.77 36.18 -2.85
CA ALA A 131 9.37 36.81 -4.01
C ALA A 131 8.80 38.21 -4.28
N LEU A 132 7.53 38.45 -4.05
CA LEU A 132 6.93 39.79 -4.18
C LEU A 132 7.55 40.78 -3.19
N LYS A 133 7.75 40.37 -1.93
CA LYS A 133 8.47 41.18 -0.93
C LYS A 133 9.93 41.46 -1.32
N ALA A 134 10.54 40.55 -2.10
CA ALA A 134 11.89 40.74 -2.60
C ALA A 134 12.00 41.87 -3.65
N VAL A 135 10.95 42.06 -4.46
CA VAL A 135 10.90 43.18 -5.44
C VAL A 135 11.08 44.53 -4.75
N ASP A 136 10.44 44.76 -3.60
CA ASP A 136 10.55 46.02 -2.85
C ASP A 136 11.96 46.18 -2.30
N ARG A 137 12.61 45.10 -1.81
CA ARG A 137 14.00 45.16 -1.35
C ARG A 137 15.00 45.50 -2.46
N VAL A 138 14.80 44.90 -3.64
CA VAL A 138 15.64 45.17 -4.82
C VAL A 138 15.47 46.60 -5.30
N LYS A 139 14.23 47.12 -5.29
CA LYS A 139 13.99 48.55 -5.62
C LYS A 139 14.73 49.50 -4.67
N ALA A 140 14.73 49.22 -3.38
CA ALA A 140 15.40 50.03 -2.40
C ALA A 140 16.93 50.04 -2.56
N LYS A 141 17.53 48.93 -3.06
CA LYS A 141 18.97 48.79 -3.34
C LYS A 141 19.40 49.29 -4.71
N GLY A 142 18.47 49.51 -5.64
CA GLY A 142 18.73 49.79 -7.04
C GLY A 142 18.97 48.51 -7.87
N PRO A 143 18.58 48.50 -9.18
CA PRO A 143 18.70 47.34 -10.03
C PRO A 143 20.18 46.97 -10.23
N THR A 144 20.47 45.68 -10.04
CA THR A 144 21.80 45.13 -10.36
C THR A 144 21.92 45.03 -11.89
N GLY A 145 22.88 45.68 -12.49
CA GLY A 145 23.10 45.60 -13.93
C GLY A 145 23.38 44.22 -14.45
N SER A 146 23.40 44.00 -15.78
CA SER A 146 23.66 42.72 -16.41
C SER A 146 24.96 42.09 -15.90
N ARG A 147 24.84 40.89 -15.30
CA ARG A 147 25.96 40.14 -14.73
C ARG A 147 26.85 39.53 -15.81
N GLY A 148 28.12 39.29 -15.50
CA GLY A 148 29.10 38.71 -16.44
C GLY A 148 28.66 37.38 -17.07
N VAL A 149 29.18 37.11 -18.26
CA VAL A 149 28.85 35.88 -19.03
C VAL A 149 29.39 34.61 -18.37
N LEU A 150 30.55 34.76 -17.69
CA LEU A 150 31.23 33.67 -17.01
C LEU A 150 30.80 33.59 -15.53
N PRO A 151 30.57 32.37 -15.03
CA PRO A 151 30.30 32.19 -13.61
C PRO A 151 31.53 32.57 -12.79
N PRO A 152 31.37 33.02 -11.52
CA PRO A 152 32.46 33.32 -10.62
C PRO A 152 33.45 32.16 -10.46
N LEU A 153 34.75 32.48 -10.28
CA LEU A 153 35.83 31.49 -10.21
C LEU A 153 35.61 30.43 -9.11
N ASP A 154 35.05 30.81 -7.98
CA ASP A 154 34.69 29.88 -6.90
C ASP A 154 33.62 28.88 -7.34
N VAL A 155 32.61 29.32 -8.08
CA VAL A 155 31.59 28.46 -8.67
C VAL A 155 32.19 27.53 -9.74
N VAL A 156 33.13 28.03 -10.55
CA VAL A 156 33.86 27.20 -11.54
C VAL A 156 34.70 26.16 -10.80
N LYS A 157 35.49 26.55 -9.78
CA LYS A 157 36.29 25.61 -8.97
C LYS A 157 35.39 24.54 -8.31
N GLN A 158 34.26 24.92 -7.75
CA GLN A 158 33.32 24.00 -7.14
C GLN A 158 32.71 23.02 -8.17
N ASN A 159 32.38 23.49 -9.38
CA ASN A 159 31.88 22.64 -10.44
C ASN A 159 32.94 21.69 -10.99
N VAL A 160 34.19 22.16 -11.15
CA VAL A 160 35.32 21.30 -11.53
C VAL A 160 35.52 20.22 -10.46
N ARG A 161 35.57 20.60 -9.19
CA ARG A 161 35.68 19.65 -8.08
C ARG A 161 34.55 18.60 -8.11
N ARG A 162 33.28 19.02 -8.24
CA ARG A 162 32.13 18.11 -8.37
C ARG A 162 32.22 17.22 -9.61
N SER A 163 32.76 17.71 -10.71
CA SER A 163 32.96 16.92 -11.93
C SER A 163 34.06 15.88 -11.74
N VAL A 164 35.14 16.25 -11.09
CA VAL A 164 36.24 15.32 -10.72
C VAL A 164 35.74 14.26 -9.74
N ASP A 165 35.03 14.67 -8.68
CA ASP A 165 34.40 13.77 -7.71
C ASP A 165 33.36 12.85 -8.38
N GLY A 166 32.74 13.28 -9.45
CA GLY A 166 31.76 12.52 -10.25
C GLY A 166 32.38 11.60 -11.31
N LEU A 167 33.69 11.71 -11.60
CA LEU A 167 34.38 10.89 -12.61
C LEU A 167 34.24 9.37 -12.34
N PRO A 168 34.53 8.87 -11.12
CA PRO A 168 34.37 7.45 -10.83
C PRO A 168 32.96 6.93 -11.11
N ALA A 169 31.95 7.71 -10.73
CA ALA A 169 30.55 7.37 -10.99
C ALA A 169 30.22 7.35 -12.49
N THR A 170 30.79 8.26 -13.26
CA THR A 170 30.59 8.30 -14.72
C THR A 170 31.26 7.11 -15.41
N VAL A 171 32.50 6.79 -15.04
CA VAL A 171 33.23 5.61 -15.52
C VAL A 171 32.43 4.34 -15.20
N MET A 172 31.96 4.19 -13.97
CA MET A 172 31.16 3.03 -13.55
C MET A 172 29.83 2.91 -14.33
N ARG A 173 29.17 4.04 -14.62
CA ARG A 173 27.95 4.02 -15.45
C ARG A 173 28.22 3.57 -16.89
N HIS A 174 29.36 3.92 -17.47
CA HIS A 174 29.77 3.39 -18.78
C HIS A 174 30.12 1.91 -18.72
N ALA A 175 30.93 1.52 -17.77
CA ALA A 175 31.37 0.14 -17.57
C ALA A 175 30.22 -0.83 -17.24
N THR A 176 29.13 -0.32 -16.66
CA THR A 176 27.88 -1.06 -16.37
C THR A 176 26.73 -0.69 -17.31
N ALA A 177 27.04 -0.20 -18.49
CA ALA A 177 26.02 0.19 -19.48
C ALA A 177 25.21 -1.03 -19.97
N ARG A 178 24.00 -0.76 -20.47
CA ARG A 178 23.04 -1.80 -20.90
C ARG A 178 23.63 -2.85 -21.86
N PRO A 179 24.44 -2.52 -22.87
CA PRO A 179 25.06 -3.53 -23.75
C PRO A 179 25.93 -4.53 -22.98
N VAL A 180 26.76 -4.03 -22.05
CA VAL A 180 27.65 -4.87 -21.22
C VAL A 180 26.82 -5.78 -20.30
N MET A 181 25.77 -5.23 -19.69
CA MET A 181 24.92 -5.98 -18.73
C MET A 181 23.95 -6.95 -19.42
N ARG A 182 23.67 -6.81 -20.70
CA ARG A 182 22.96 -7.82 -21.49
C ARG A 182 23.80 -9.06 -21.75
N SER A 183 25.11 -8.90 -21.88
CA SER A 183 26.06 -10.00 -22.03
C SER A 183 26.11 -10.84 -20.77
N THR A 184 26.07 -12.18 -20.93
CA THR A 184 26.24 -13.12 -19.82
C THR A 184 27.66 -13.05 -19.23
N VAL A 185 28.65 -12.83 -20.08
CA VAL A 185 30.06 -12.67 -19.69
C VAL A 185 30.23 -11.39 -18.86
N GLY A 186 29.76 -10.25 -19.34
CA GLY A 186 29.84 -8.98 -18.63
C GLY A 186 29.12 -9.02 -17.27
N ALA A 187 27.95 -9.65 -17.20
CA ALA A 187 27.22 -9.83 -15.95
C ALA A 187 27.97 -10.74 -14.94
N ARG A 188 28.64 -11.83 -15.44
CA ARG A 188 29.42 -12.72 -14.61
C ARG A 188 30.68 -12.03 -14.09
N MET A 189 31.42 -11.34 -14.95
CA MET A 189 32.64 -10.58 -14.56
C MET A 189 32.32 -9.57 -13.45
N TRP A 190 31.24 -8.78 -13.59
CA TRP A 190 30.89 -7.83 -12.57
C TRP A 190 30.43 -8.46 -11.25
N ARG A 191 29.76 -9.60 -11.30
CA ARG A 191 29.40 -10.35 -10.09
C ARG A 191 30.68 -10.86 -9.38
N THR A 192 31.66 -11.35 -10.12
CA THR A 192 32.98 -11.74 -9.56
C THR A 192 33.68 -10.52 -8.97
N ALA A 193 33.68 -9.38 -9.66
CA ALA A 193 34.33 -8.15 -9.17
C ALA A 193 33.75 -7.66 -7.84
N VAL A 194 32.42 -7.70 -7.66
CA VAL A 194 31.79 -7.27 -6.38
C VAL A 194 32.02 -8.24 -5.22
N THR A 195 32.44 -9.48 -5.50
CA THR A 195 32.80 -10.49 -4.49
C THR A 195 34.29 -10.66 -4.26
N ALA A 196 35.14 -9.99 -5.04
CA ALA A 196 36.61 -10.13 -4.96
C ALA A 196 37.12 -9.83 -3.55
N PRO A 197 38.13 -10.58 -3.07
CA PRO A 197 38.78 -10.31 -1.78
C PRO A 197 39.51 -8.95 -1.80
N GLY A 198 39.71 -8.34 -0.64
CA GLY A 198 40.43 -7.07 -0.49
C GLY A 198 39.72 -5.81 -0.95
N VAL A 199 38.50 -5.89 -1.56
CA VAL A 199 37.72 -4.72 -1.95
C VAL A 199 37.14 -4.05 -0.71
N PRO A 200 37.44 -2.76 -0.45
CA PRO A 200 36.90 -2.04 0.70
C PRO A 200 35.35 -2.01 0.70
N PRO A 201 34.69 -2.11 1.85
CA PRO A 201 33.21 -2.15 1.95
C PRO A 201 32.49 -1.03 1.19
N LYS A 202 32.95 0.21 1.32
CA LYS A 202 32.35 1.37 0.61
C LYS A 202 32.42 1.23 -0.91
N VAL A 203 33.56 0.78 -1.43
CA VAL A 203 33.76 0.56 -2.87
C VAL A 203 32.88 -0.61 -3.35
N ARG A 204 32.83 -1.71 -2.60
CA ARG A 204 32.00 -2.87 -2.88
C ARG A 204 30.52 -2.49 -3.00
N ILE A 205 29.99 -1.74 -2.04
CA ILE A 205 28.62 -1.29 -2.02
C ILE A 205 28.34 -0.38 -3.22
N ALA A 206 29.16 0.64 -3.45
CA ALA A 206 28.99 1.55 -4.57
C ALA A 206 29.02 0.82 -5.92
N THR A 207 30.00 -0.08 -6.11
CA THR A 207 30.13 -0.90 -7.33
C THR A 207 28.92 -1.79 -7.53
N SER A 208 28.49 -2.53 -6.48
CA SER A 208 27.33 -3.43 -6.58
C SER A 208 26.05 -2.69 -6.96
N ARG A 209 25.83 -1.47 -6.45
CA ARG A 209 24.70 -0.63 -6.83
C ARG A 209 24.75 -0.23 -8.31
N TYR A 210 25.92 0.18 -8.84
CA TYR A 210 26.06 0.47 -10.28
C TYR A 210 25.81 -0.76 -11.15
N VAL A 211 26.32 -1.93 -10.73
CA VAL A 211 26.09 -3.19 -11.42
C VAL A 211 24.62 -3.57 -11.42
N ALA A 212 23.97 -3.52 -10.26
CA ALA A 212 22.54 -3.82 -10.12
C ALA A 212 21.68 -2.88 -10.97
N GLU A 213 22.01 -1.61 -10.97
CA GLU A 213 21.36 -0.59 -11.78
C GLU A 213 21.51 -0.90 -13.29
N GLY A 214 22.71 -1.24 -13.75
CA GLY A 214 22.98 -1.64 -15.12
C GLY A 214 22.22 -2.88 -15.54
N MET A 215 22.17 -3.91 -14.68
CA MET A 215 21.40 -5.14 -14.90
C MET A 215 19.90 -4.85 -14.98
N GLN A 216 19.37 -4.03 -14.09
CA GLN A 216 17.95 -3.64 -14.12
C GLN A 216 17.58 -2.93 -15.42
N TRP A 217 18.45 -2.06 -15.93
CA TRP A 217 18.28 -1.41 -17.23
C TRP A 217 18.36 -2.37 -18.42
N ALA A 218 19.11 -3.44 -18.27
CA ALA A 218 19.17 -4.52 -19.26
C ALA A 218 17.98 -5.49 -19.17
N GLY A 219 17.00 -5.25 -18.24
CA GLY A 219 15.86 -6.13 -18.03
C GLY A 219 16.15 -7.35 -17.13
N ARG A 220 17.31 -7.39 -16.46
CA ARG A 220 17.77 -8.54 -15.64
C ARG A 220 17.56 -8.25 -14.15
N THR A 221 16.32 -8.17 -13.70
CA THR A 221 15.98 -7.81 -12.32
C THR A 221 16.56 -8.76 -11.28
N SER A 222 16.40 -10.09 -11.47
CA SER A 222 16.97 -11.09 -10.54
C SER A 222 18.50 -11.10 -10.59
N GLY A 223 19.11 -10.76 -11.74
CA GLY A 223 20.56 -10.56 -11.82
C GLY A 223 21.02 -9.35 -11.00
N ALA A 224 20.25 -8.27 -10.99
CA ALA A 224 20.52 -7.09 -10.17
C ALA A 224 20.43 -7.42 -8.67
N ALA A 225 19.40 -8.15 -8.24
CA ALA A 225 19.24 -8.61 -6.87
C ALA A 225 20.40 -9.51 -6.44
N LEU A 226 20.76 -10.50 -7.27
CA LEU A 226 21.89 -11.39 -7.01
C LEU A 226 23.24 -10.66 -6.87
N ALA A 227 23.47 -9.59 -7.65
CA ALA A 227 24.72 -8.81 -7.53
C ALA A 227 24.80 -8.08 -6.17
N LEU A 228 23.69 -7.53 -5.70
CA LEU A 228 23.60 -6.89 -4.38
C LEU A 228 23.75 -7.92 -3.24
N ALA A 229 23.03 -9.04 -3.31
CA ALA A 229 23.12 -10.11 -2.32
C ALA A 229 24.54 -10.74 -2.25
N ALA A 230 25.19 -10.94 -3.40
CA ALA A 230 26.57 -11.43 -3.46
C ALA A 230 27.55 -10.44 -2.81
N ALA A 231 27.38 -9.15 -3.03
CA ALA A 231 28.20 -8.13 -2.35
C ALA A 231 27.92 -8.11 -0.84
N ALA A 232 26.66 -8.21 -0.42
CA ALA A 232 26.24 -8.24 0.98
C ALA A 232 26.86 -9.43 1.73
N SER A 233 27.03 -10.61 1.08
CA SER A 233 27.65 -11.80 1.69
C SER A 233 29.12 -11.60 2.09
N LYS A 234 29.78 -10.55 1.57
CA LYS A 234 31.18 -10.20 1.87
C LYS A 234 31.30 -9.01 2.85
N LEU A 235 30.20 -8.57 3.44
CA LEU A 235 30.19 -7.52 4.46
C LEU A 235 30.07 -8.13 5.85
N THR A 236 30.91 -7.64 6.77
CA THR A 236 30.89 -8.00 8.20
C THR A 236 30.02 -7.06 9.01
N ASP A 237 29.90 -5.81 8.59
CA ASP A 237 28.99 -4.85 9.21
C ASP A 237 27.54 -5.25 8.98
N LEU A 238 26.81 -5.48 10.07
CA LEU A 238 25.42 -5.97 10.05
C LEU A 238 24.46 -4.97 9.40
N GLY A 239 24.62 -3.68 9.67
CA GLY A 239 23.76 -2.64 9.11
C GLY A 239 23.93 -2.50 7.58
N LEU A 240 25.15 -2.44 7.11
CA LEU A 240 25.44 -2.37 5.67
C LEU A 240 25.01 -3.63 4.93
N LYS A 241 25.19 -4.80 5.56
CA LYS A 241 24.74 -6.09 5.02
C LYS A 241 23.21 -6.12 4.92
N ALA A 242 22.51 -5.75 5.98
CA ALA A 242 21.04 -5.69 6.03
C ALA A 242 20.50 -4.73 4.97
N GLN A 243 21.09 -3.53 4.86
CA GLN A 243 20.70 -2.53 3.86
C GLN A 243 20.85 -3.07 2.42
N LEU A 244 21.94 -3.73 2.12
CA LEU A 244 22.19 -4.20 0.74
C LEU A 244 21.32 -5.38 0.36
N LEU A 245 20.99 -6.27 1.31
CA LEU A 245 20.02 -7.35 1.11
C LEU A 245 18.60 -6.81 0.98
N ASP A 246 18.21 -5.80 1.75
CA ASP A 246 16.95 -5.08 1.58
C ASP A 246 16.82 -4.51 0.16
N GLU A 247 17.84 -3.79 -0.32
CA GLU A 247 17.88 -3.27 -1.68
C GLU A 247 17.73 -4.40 -2.73
N ALA A 248 18.34 -5.56 -2.50
CA ALA A 248 18.23 -6.72 -3.39
C ALA A 248 16.79 -7.23 -3.47
N VAL A 249 16.16 -7.48 -2.32
CA VAL A 249 14.78 -7.96 -2.21
C VAL A 249 13.79 -6.96 -2.81
N MET A 250 13.94 -5.67 -2.50
CA MET A 250 13.08 -4.62 -3.04
C MET A 250 13.17 -4.46 -4.57
N LYS A 251 14.29 -4.86 -5.20
CA LYS A 251 14.39 -4.90 -6.68
C LYS A 251 13.43 -5.92 -7.28
N GLU A 252 13.29 -7.08 -6.67
CA GLU A 252 12.40 -8.15 -7.15
C GLU A 252 10.94 -7.85 -6.77
N LEU A 253 10.65 -7.47 -5.53
CA LEU A 253 9.31 -7.06 -5.09
C LEU A 253 8.73 -5.91 -5.93
N GLY A 254 9.54 -4.89 -6.24
CA GLY A 254 9.14 -3.78 -7.11
C GLY A 254 8.85 -4.18 -8.57
N LYS A 255 9.12 -5.44 -8.93
CA LYS A 255 8.77 -6.06 -10.22
C LYS A 255 7.68 -7.13 -10.10
N GLY A 256 7.11 -7.30 -8.92
CA GLY A 256 6.08 -8.32 -8.65
C GLY A 256 6.62 -9.74 -8.60
N LEU A 257 7.92 -9.90 -8.35
CA LEU A 257 8.58 -11.21 -8.29
C LEU A 257 8.75 -11.65 -6.83
N ASN A 258 8.76 -12.97 -6.60
CA ASN A 258 9.13 -13.54 -5.32
C ASN A 258 10.66 -13.46 -5.14
N PRO A 259 11.16 -12.77 -4.10
CA PRO A 259 12.60 -12.58 -3.91
C PRO A 259 13.30 -13.87 -3.49
N ARG A 260 14.46 -14.14 -4.09
CA ARG A 260 15.26 -15.32 -3.77
C ARG A 260 15.94 -15.25 -2.41
N ASP A 261 16.33 -14.05 -2.00
CA ASP A 261 17.10 -13.82 -0.78
C ASP A 261 16.25 -13.16 0.33
N LEU A 262 14.91 -13.38 0.31
CA LEU A 262 13.99 -12.83 1.33
C LEU A 262 14.40 -13.24 2.74
N ASP A 263 14.60 -14.54 2.98
CA ASP A 263 14.96 -15.07 4.30
C ASP A 263 16.29 -14.49 4.80
N LYS A 264 17.28 -14.34 3.88
CA LYS A 264 18.58 -13.73 4.23
C LYS A 264 18.44 -12.25 4.57
N ALA A 265 17.55 -11.53 3.87
CA ALA A 265 17.32 -10.11 4.14
C ALA A 265 16.60 -9.92 5.47
N VAL A 266 15.57 -10.71 5.74
CA VAL A 266 14.85 -10.71 7.03
C VAL A 266 15.82 -11.06 8.16
N ALA A 267 16.59 -12.15 8.04
CA ALA A 267 17.57 -12.56 9.05
C ALA A 267 18.66 -11.50 9.29
N ALA A 268 19.12 -10.81 8.24
CA ALA A 268 20.11 -9.74 8.39
C ALA A 268 19.54 -8.50 9.11
N GLN A 269 18.29 -8.14 8.82
CA GLN A 269 17.59 -7.06 9.53
C GLN A 269 17.38 -7.41 11.00
N LEU A 270 16.97 -8.63 11.31
CA LEU A 270 16.80 -9.10 12.69
C LEU A 270 18.14 -9.12 13.45
N ALA A 271 19.21 -9.63 12.85
CA ALA A 271 20.53 -9.61 13.46
C ALA A 271 21.04 -8.18 13.71
N HIS A 272 20.74 -7.25 12.79
CA HIS A 272 21.06 -5.85 13.00
C HIS A 272 20.19 -5.23 14.11
N ALA A 273 18.89 -5.54 14.16
CA ALA A 273 18.00 -5.10 15.22
C ALA A 273 18.47 -5.59 16.60
N ASP A 274 18.81 -6.87 16.73
CA ASP A 274 19.31 -7.47 17.96
C ASP A 274 20.62 -6.80 18.44
N ALA A 275 21.54 -6.50 17.50
CA ALA A 275 22.78 -5.82 17.83
C ALA A 275 22.56 -4.37 18.30
N GLN A 276 21.66 -3.63 17.65
CA GLN A 276 21.32 -2.27 18.06
C GLN A 276 20.58 -2.25 19.38
N PHE A 277 19.66 -3.20 19.61
CA PHE A 277 18.97 -3.36 20.89
C PHE A 277 19.95 -3.65 22.04
N ALA A 278 20.91 -4.56 21.82
CA ALA A 278 21.96 -4.85 22.81
C ALA A 278 22.86 -3.65 23.09
N ALA A 279 23.01 -2.72 22.13
CA ALA A 279 23.75 -1.47 22.29
C ALA A 279 22.91 -0.35 22.92
N GLY A 280 21.63 -0.58 23.27
CA GLY A 280 20.72 0.40 23.82
C GLY A 280 20.18 1.41 22.80
N ASP A 281 20.42 1.21 21.50
CA ASP A 281 19.91 2.09 20.43
C ASP A 281 18.54 1.58 19.94
N HIS A 282 17.49 1.91 20.72
CA HIS A 282 16.13 1.46 20.45
C HIS A 282 15.55 2.03 19.14
N GLU A 283 15.97 3.23 18.74
CA GLU A 283 15.57 3.83 17.47
C GLU A 283 16.06 3.01 16.26
N LYS A 284 17.35 2.68 16.22
CA LYS A 284 17.89 1.85 15.14
C LYS A 284 17.40 0.41 15.21
N ALA A 285 17.22 -0.14 16.41
CA ALA A 285 16.65 -1.48 16.60
C ALA A 285 15.23 -1.55 16.04
N SER A 286 14.36 -0.60 16.39
CA SER A 286 12.99 -0.52 15.88
C SER A 286 12.94 -0.32 14.35
N PHE A 287 13.83 0.49 13.78
CA PHE A 287 13.92 0.66 12.33
C PHE A 287 14.28 -0.66 11.63
N ALA A 288 15.25 -1.38 12.12
CA ALA A 288 15.66 -2.65 11.52
C ALA A 288 14.57 -3.74 11.69
N LEU A 289 13.90 -3.80 12.85
CA LEU A 289 12.78 -4.70 13.09
C LEU A 289 11.59 -4.37 12.18
N ASP A 290 11.22 -3.09 12.04
CA ASP A 290 10.17 -2.64 11.11
C ASP A 290 10.48 -3.05 9.67
N ARG A 291 11.77 -2.96 9.27
CA ARG A 291 12.20 -3.43 7.93
C ARG A 291 12.08 -4.94 7.78
N ALA A 292 12.47 -5.73 8.80
CA ALA A 292 12.31 -7.19 8.78
C ALA A 292 10.85 -7.58 8.60
N LEU A 293 9.96 -7.00 9.40
CA LEU A 293 8.51 -7.21 9.33
C LEU A 293 7.92 -6.75 7.99
N PHE A 294 8.33 -5.57 7.50
CA PHE A 294 7.90 -5.06 6.20
C PHE A 294 8.30 -5.97 5.03
N LEU A 295 9.52 -6.51 5.05
CA LEU A 295 9.99 -7.44 4.01
C LEU A 295 9.25 -8.76 4.08
N GLY A 296 9.12 -9.34 5.29
CA GLY A 296 8.45 -10.62 5.50
C GLY A 296 6.96 -10.56 5.14
N PHE A 297 6.28 -9.49 5.50
CA PHE A 297 4.85 -9.28 5.24
C PHE A 297 4.59 -8.28 4.12
N HIS A 298 5.45 -8.23 3.11
CA HIS A 298 5.25 -7.36 1.96
C HIS A 298 4.06 -7.82 1.13
N ARG A 299 3.15 -6.90 0.80
CA ARG A 299 1.89 -7.21 0.11
C ARG A 299 2.04 -8.02 -1.19
N VAL A 300 3.14 -7.84 -1.94
CA VAL A 300 3.42 -8.61 -3.17
C VAL A 300 3.56 -10.11 -2.88
N LEU A 301 4.00 -10.49 -1.69
CA LEU A 301 4.16 -11.90 -1.31
C LEU A 301 2.83 -12.57 -0.93
N HIS A 302 1.92 -11.80 -0.32
CA HIS A 302 0.77 -12.37 0.38
C HIS A 302 -0.58 -11.91 -0.17
N ILE A 303 -0.65 -10.75 -0.82
CA ILE A 303 -1.91 -10.12 -1.23
C ILE A 303 -2.02 -10.02 -2.75
N ASP A 304 -0.97 -9.55 -3.41
CA ASP A 304 -0.98 -9.18 -4.83
C ASP A 304 -0.61 -10.35 -5.77
N GLN A 305 -0.52 -11.57 -5.25
CA GLN A 305 -0.29 -12.80 -6.01
C GLN A 305 -1.29 -13.90 -5.62
N LEU A 306 -1.45 -14.89 -6.49
CA LEU A 306 -2.32 -16.05 -6.24
C LEU A 306 -1.76 -16.97 -5.15
N SER A 307 -0.43 -17.05 -5.01
CA SER A 307 0.23 -17.83 -3.98
C SER A 307 0.75 -16.95 -2.84
N SER A 308 0.96 -17.56 -1.67
CA SER A 308 1.63 -16.94 -0.53
C SER A 308 2.55 -17.97 0.13
N PRO A 309 3.75 -17.57 0.61
CA PRO A 309 4.62 -18.45 1.37
C PRO A 309 3.94 -19.09 2.61
N LEU A 310 2.98 -18.39 3.20
CA LEU A 310 2.21 -18.84 4.37
C LEU A 310 1.33 -20.05 4.09
N ALA A 311 0.98 -20.31 2.81
CA ALA A 311 0.11 -21.43 2.46
C ALA A 311 0.72 -22.79 2.84
N LYS A 312 2.05 -22.92 2.67
CA LYS A 312 2.77 -24.17 2.91
C LYS A 312 3.05 -24.40 4.38
N ASP A 313 3.59 -23.40 5.05
CA ASP A 313 4.04 -23.49 6.45
C ASP A 313 4.07 -22.07 7.06
N ALA A 314 2.97 -21.67 7.69
CA ALA A 314 2.85 -20.36 8.29
C ALA A 314 3.74 -20.22 9.54
N GLU A 315 3.81 -21.25 10.37
CA GLU A 315 4.61 -21.26 11.60
C GLU A 315 6.11 -21.25 11.29
N GLY A 316 6.56 -22.10 10.36
CA GLY A 316 7.95 -22.12 9.91
C GLY A 316 8.38 -20.81 9.23
N PHE A 317 7.45 -20.13 8.54
CA PHE A 317 7.72 -18.83 7.93
C PHE A 317 8.06 -17.74 8.97
N VAL A 318 7.34 -17.70 10.09
CA VAL A 318 7.57 -16.70 11.15
C VAL A 318 8.59 -17.14 12.21
N ALA A 319 8.97 -18.41 12.26
CA ALA A 319 9.89 -18.94 13.27
C ALA A 319 11.23 -18.17 13.34
N PRO A 320 11.88 -17.75 12.22
CA PRO A 320 13.09 -16.94 12.30
C PRO A 320 12.86 -15.58 12.97
N LEU A 321 11.69 -14.96 12.76
CA LEU A 321 11.31 -13.71 13.40
C LEU A 321 11.27 -13.87 14.92
N TYR A 322 10.54 -14.86 15.40
CA TYR A 322 10.32 -15.10 16.84
C TYR A 322 11.52 -15.71 17.58
N ARG A 323 12.60 -16.06 16.88
CA ARG A 323 13.89 -16.43 17.49
C ARG A 323 14.80 -15.23 17.79
N SER A 324 14.47 -14.03 17.30
CA SER A 324 15.27 -12.83 17.55
C SER A 324 15.02 -12.24 18.93
N LYS A 325 16.04 -11.61 19.52
CA LYS A 325 15.95 -10.99 20.86
C LYS A 325 14.95 -9.82 20.89
N VAL A 326 14.88 -9.03 19.81
CA VAL A 326 13.91 -7.94 19.72
C VAL A 326 12.47 -8.47 19.73
N MET A 327 12.21 -9.61 19.10
CA MET A 327 10.87 -10.23 19.16
C MET A 327 10.60 -10.95 20.49
N ASP A 328 11.61 -11.33 21.25
CA ASP A 328 11.42 -11.80 22.62
C ASP A 328 10.87 -10.69 23.51
N VAL A 329 11.27 -9.42 23.28
CA VAL A 329 10.67 -8.26 23.94
C VAL A 329 9.22 -8.05 23.48
N MET A 330 8.99 -8.13 22.18
CA MET A 330 7.64 -7.95 21.62
C MET A 330 6.64 -9.01 22.11
N LYS A 331 7.07 -10.24 22.32
CA LYS A 331 6.24 -11.35 22.84
C LYS A 331 5.86 -11.19 24.32
N ARG A 332 6.62 -10.43 25.10
CA ARG A 332 6.34 -10.29 26.53
C ARG A 332 5.03 -9.54 26.75
N PRO A 333 4.06 -10.14 27.42
CA PRO A 333 2.82 -9.43 27.72
C PRO A 333 3.12 -8.25 28.66
N GLN A 334 2.60 -7.07 28.35
CA GLN A 334 2.62 -5.95 29.27
C GLN A 334 1.48 -6.07 30.29
N GLY A 335 0.42 -6.75 29.90
CA GLY A 335 -0.76 -6.98 30.75
C GLY A 335 -1.55 -5.69 31.02
N ARG A 336 -2.52 -5.85 31.88
CA ARG A 336 -3.37 -4.78 32.42
C ARG A 336 -3.06 -4.58 33.88
N LYS A 337 -3.15 -3.35 34.38
CA LYS A 337 -3.02 -3.05 35.84
C LYS A 337 -4.26 -3.47 36.61
N THR A 338 -5.44 -3.31 35.97
CA THR A 338 -6.73 -3.69 36.52
C THR A 338 -7.48 -4.56 35.52
N PRO A 339 -8.24 -5.57 35.93
CA PRO A 339 -9.16 -6.28 35.04
C PRO A 339 -10.20 -5.32 34.44
N ALA A 340 -10.75 -5.67 33.29
CA ALA A 340 -11.89 -4.94 32.75
C ALA A 340 -13.06 -4.98 33.71
N ALA A 341 -13.71 -3.83 33.92
CA ALA A 341 -14.92 -3.78 34.75
C ALA A 341 -16.06 -4.59 34.10
N PRO A 342 -16.94 -5.20 34.90
CA PRO A 342 -18.14 -5.80 34.36
C PRO A 342 -19.05 -4.73 33.73
N ALA A 343 -19.94 -5.15 32.83
CA ALA A 343 -20.92 -4.23 32.24
C ALA A 343 -21.77 -3.60 33.36
N PRO A 344 -22.08 -2.29 33.28
CA PRO A 344 -22.91 -1.60 34.27
C PRO A 344 -24.34 -2.16 34.26
N THR A 345 -24.92 -2.26 35.46
CA THR A 345 -26.32 -2.71 35.62
C THR A 345 -27.29 -1.58 36.00
N ASP A 346 -26.75 -0.41 36.35
CA ASP A 346 -27.48 0.76 36.85
C ASP A 346 -27.63 1.90 35.83
N ARG A 347 -26.97 1.78 34.70
CA ARG A 347 -27.01 2.74 33.60
C ARG A 347 -26.75 2.05 32.24
N PRO A 348 -27.01 2.72 31.12
CA PRO A 348 -26.61 2.20 29.80
C PRO A 348 -25.12 1.92 29.68
N LEU A 349 -24.77 0.87 28.95
CA LEU A 349 -23.38 0.53 28.56
C LEU A 349 -22.83 1.61 27.63
N ARG A 350 -21.70 2.19 27.96
CA ARG A 350 -20.97 3.12 27.07
C ARG A 350 -20.09 2.36 26.12
N LEU A 351 -20.59 2.20 24.90
CA LEU A 351 -19.92 1.47 23.82
C LEU A 351 -19.22 2.42 22.86
N LEU A 352 -17.89 2.38 22.80
CA LEU A 352 -17.10 3.08 21.79
C LEU A 352 -16.82 2.12 20.62
N VAL A 353 -17.46 2.38 19.47
CA VAL A 353 -17.15 1.67 18.22
C VAL A 353 -16.09 2.47 17.46
N THR A 354 -14.98 1.84 17.13
CA THR A 354 -13.88 2.53 16.44
C THR A 354 -13.32 1.73 15.28
N THR A 355 -12.88 2.44 14.25
CA THR A 355 -12.21 1.91 13.06
C THR A 355 -11.15 2.88 12.55
N SER A 356 -10.49 2.54 11.45
CA SER A 356 -9.56 3.43 10.75
C SER A 356 -9.84 3.39 9.24
N ALA A 357 -10.82 4.18 8.82
CA ALA A 357 -11.24 4.40 7.42
C ALA A 357 -11.95 3.22 6.73
N ASN A 358 -12.22 2.10 7.40
CA ASN A 358 -12.99 0.99 6.83
C ASN A 358 -14.12 0.61 7.78
N ASP A 359 -15.35 0.93 7.38
CA ASP A 359 -16.58 0.74 8.14
C ASP A 359 -17.57 -0.24 7.46
N ASN A 360 -17.13 -0.94 6.40
CA ASN A 360 -17.98 -1.81 5.59
C ASN A 360 -18.87 -2.78 6.38
N PHE A 361 -18.45 -3.21 7.57
CA PHE A 361 -19.18 -4.16 8.40
C PHE A 361 -19.66 -3.55 9.72
N LEU A 362 -19.73 -2.22 9.82
CA LEU A 362 -20.09 -1.53 11.05
C LEU A 362 -21.50 -0.97 11.05
N HIS A 363 -22.11 -0.66 9.90
CA HIS A 363 -23.39 0.06 9.85
C HIS A 363 -24.50 -0.67 10.60
N HIS A 364 -24.67 -1.99 10.45
CA HIS A 364 -25.69 -2.74 11.21
C HIS A 364 -25.39 -2.78 12.72
N ILE A 365 -24.12 -2.80 13.12
CA ILE A 365 -23.70 -2.71 14.51
C ILE A 365 -24.03 -1.33 15.07
N LEU A 366 -23.68 -0.28 14.34
CA LEU A 366 -23.97 1.11 14.73
C LEU A 366 -25.46 1.37 14.86
N ASP A 367 -26.27 0.91 13.89
CA ASP A 367 -27.71 1.06 13.90
C ASP A 367 -28.35 0.30 15.07
N ARG A 368 -27.97 -0.95 15.28
CA ARG A 368 -28.52 -1.76 16.37
C ARG A 368 -28.25 -1.16 17.75
N TYR A 369 -26.98 -0.88 18.03
CA TYR A 369 -26.59 -0.39 19.36
C TYR A 369 -26.80 1.10 19.55
N GLY A 370 -26.85 1.88 18.47
CA GLY A 370 -27.22 3.29 18.50
C GLY A 370 -28.69 3.54 18.87
N ASN A 371 -29.56 2.57 18.55
CA ASN A 371 -30.99 2.59 18.87
C ASN A 371 -31.37 1.75 20.11
N HIS A 372 -30.39 1.10 20.75
CA HIS A 372 -30.64 0.23 21.93
C HIS A 372 -30.72 1.04 23.21
N GLN A 373 -31.82 0.94 23.97
CA GLN A 373 -32.04 1.73 25.19
C GLN A 373 -30.99 1.47 26.28
N GLY A 374 -30.41 0.27 26.33
CA GLY A 374 -29.35 -0.12 27.27
C GLY A 374 -27.93 0.27 26.82
N VAL A 375 -27.75 1.06 25.75
CA VAL A 375 -26.44 1.43 25.21
C VAL A 375 -26.35 2.93 24.94
N GLU A 376 -25.29 3.57 25.40
CA GLU A 376 -24.84 4.89 24.97
C GLU A 376 -23.67 4.68 24.00
N LEU A 377 -23.93 4.85 22.68
CA LEU A 377 -22.95 4.56 21.62
C LEU A 377 -22.20 5.82 21.20
N ARG A 378 -20.88 5.70 21.01
CA ARG A 378 -20.06 6.67 20.27
C ARG A 378 -19.32 5.96 19.14
N TYR A 379 -19.23 6.65 17.99
CA TYR A 379 -18.43 6.20 16.85
C TYR A 379 -17.20 7.06 16.67
N LEU A 380 -16.03 6.43 16.46
CA LEU A 380 -14.76 7.11 16.25
C LEU A 380 -14.03 6.51 15.05
N ASP A 381 -14.00 7.23 13.91
CA ASP A 381 -13.05 6.95 12.83
C ASP A 381 -11.72 7.63 13.12
N LEU A 382 -10.71 6.83 13.46
CA LEU A 382 -9.33 7.31 13.73
C LEU A 382 -8.70 7.98 12.51
N ALA A 383 -9.12 7.63 11.29
CA ALA A 383 -8.58 8.23 10.07
C ALA A 383 -9.16 9.63 9.78
N ALA A 384 -10.33 9.97 10.32
CA ALA A 384 -10.97 11.27 10.16
C ALA A 384 -10.21 12.39 10.87
N GLN A 385 -9.48 12.07 11.94
CA GLN A 385 -8.72 13.04 12.72
C GLN A 385 -7.21 12.91 12.45
N LYS A 386 -6.59 13.97 11.94
CA LYS A 386 -5.15 13.97 11.55
C LYS A 386 -4.20 13.49 12.66
N ALA A 387 -4.46 13.88 13.91
CA ALA A 387 -3.62 13.48 15.05
C ALA A 387 -3.74 11.98 15.33
N LEU A 388 -4.98 11.44 15.40
CA LEU A 388 -5.25 10.04 15.63
C LEU A 388 -4.73 9.16 14.48
N LYS A 389 -4.98 9.57 13.24
CA LYS A 389 -4.45 8.89 12.05
C LYS A 389 -2.94 8.75 12.08
N ARG A 390 -2.23 9.81 12.50
CA ARG A 390 -0.76 9.80 12.58
C ARG A 390 -0.23 8.80 13.60
N ILE A 391 -0.82 8.72 14.79
CA ILE A 391 -0.40 7.76 15.81
C ILE A 391 -0.83 6.33 15.49
N ALA A 392 -2.03 6.13 14.95
CA ALA A 392 -2.58 4.81 14.61
C ALA A 392 -1.73 4.04 13.55
N TRP A 393 -1.02 4.75 12.67
CA TRP A 393 -0.21 4.13 11.62
C TRP A 393 1.30 4.26 11.83
N ALA A 394 1.73 4.59 13.04
CA ALA A 394 3.13 4.81 13.39
C ALA A 394 3.86 3.52 13.86
N GLY A 395 3.78 2.43 13.10
CA GLY A 395 4.29 1.10 13.49
C GLY A 395 5.71 1.10 14.01
N ARG A 396 6.66 1.86 13.40
CA ARG A 396 8.03 1.99 13.93
C ARG A 396 8.05 2.57 15.34
N ARG A 397 7.19 3.56 15.66
CA ARG A 397 7.13 4.15 17.00
C ARG A 397 6.53 3.19 18.04
N VAL A 398 5.57 2.34 17.62
CA VAL A 398 5.06 1.21 18.44
C VAL A 398 6.22 0.28 18.80
N LEU A 399 7.03 -0.13 17.83
CA LEU A 399 8.18 -1.00 18.06
C LEU A 399 9.23 -0.34 18.95
N GLU A 400 9.55 0.93 18.71
CA GLU A 400 10.50 1.71 19.52
C GLU A 400 10.05 1.81 20.97
N ASP A 401 8.78 2.12 21.19
CA ASP A 401 8.17 2.21 22.52
C ASP A 401 8.28 0.87 23.28
N ARG A 402 7.91 -0.22 22.61
CA ARG A 402 7.99 -1.57 23.19
C ARG A 402 9.42 -1.96 23.54
N LEU A 403 10.39 -1.68 22.64
CA LEU A 403 11.81 -1.97 22.89
C LEU A 403 12.42 -1.09 23.98
N ALA A 404 11.90 0.11 24.18
CA ALA A 404 12.29 1.03 25.25
C ALA A 404 11.59 0.74 26.60
N GLY A 405 10.75 -0.28 26.68
CA GLY A 405 10.04 -0.65 27.91
C GLY A 405 8.84 0.24 28.24
N GLY A 406 8.22 0.88 27.23
CA GLY A 406 7.01 1.69 27.43
C GLY A 406 7.28 3.06 28.07
N THR A 407 8.41 3.67 27.76
CA THR A 407 8.81 4.97 28.33
C THR A 407 9.06 6.04 27.26
N SER A 408 8.51 5.83 26.07
CA SER A 408 8.72 6.74 24.95
C SER A 408 7.70 7.88 24.91
N THR A 409 8.06 8.98 24.25
CA THR A 409 7.14 10.09 23.96
C THR A 409 5.95 9.67 23.09
N TYR A 410 6.03 8.51 22.43
CA TYR A 410 4.92 7.96 21.66
C TYR A 410 3.79 7.46 22.57
N GLN A 411 4.13 6.71 23.62
CA GLN A 411 3.16 6.25 24.60
C GLN A 411 2.45 7.44 25.27
N GLU A 412 3.19 8.48 25.65
CA GLU A 412 2.61 9.71 26.22
C GLU A 412 1.63 10.39 25.23
N GLU A 413 1.98 10.42 23.95
CA GLU A 413 1.11 10.99 22.91
C GLU A 413 -0.16 10.14 22.72
N VAL A 414 -0.05 8.80 22.68
CA VAL A 414 -1.19 7.90 22.59
C VAL A 414 -2.07 8.05 23.83
N GLU A 415 -1.49 8.05 25.02
CA GLU A 415 -2.19 8.26 26.29
C GLU A 415 -3.00 9.55 26.29
N ARG A 416 -2.38 10.67 25.95
CA ARG A 416 -3.04 11.97 25.91
C ARG A 416 -4.21 12.02 24.91
N LEU A 417 -4.10 11.33 23.77
CA LEU A 417 -5.12 11.38 22.71
C LEU A 417 -6.22 10.33 22.90
N MET A 418 -5.91 9.17 23.47
CA MET A 418 -6.88 8.07 23.61
C MET A 418 -7.50 7.98 24.98
N ARG A 419 -6.85 8.47 26.05
CA ARG A 419 -7.37 8.43 27.42
C ARG A 419 -8.77 8.99 27.57
N PRO A 420 -9.14 10.15 26.99
CA PRO A 420 -10.51 10.67 27.09
C PRO A 420 -11.59 9.74 26.51
N TYR A 421 -11.23 8.91 25.55
CA TYR A 421 -12.14 7.92 24.97
C TYR A 421 -12.22 6.66 25.83
N LEU A 422 -11.08 6.20 26.35
CA LEU A 422 -11.03 5.04 27.26
C LEU A 422 -11.77 5.33 28.59
N ASP A 423 -11.52 6.49 29.20
CA ASP A 423 -12.17 6.87 30.48
C ASP A 423 -13.70 7.06 30.31
N TRP A 424 -14.15 7.35 29.11
CA TRP A 424 -15.58 7.43 28.84
C TRP A 424 -16.21 6.04 28.62
N ALA A 425 -15.52 5.13 27.94
CA ALA A 425 -16.08 3.87 27.48
C ALA A 425 -16.02 2.76 28.56
N ASP A 426 -17.09 2.02 28.71
CA ASP A 426 -17.07 0.74 29.43
C ASP A 426 -16.47 -0.36 28.52
N THR A 427 -16.81 -0.28 27.23
CA THR A 427 -16.31 -1.21 26.20
C THR A 427 -15.89 -0.45 24.97
N VAL A 428 -14.69 -0.75 24.48
CA VAL A 428 -14.20 -0.33 23.14
C VAL A 428 -14.29 -1.52 22.20
N PHE A 429 -15.04 -1.37 21.12
CA PHE A 429 -15.04 -2.29 20.00
C PHE A 429 -14.22 -1.71 18.85
N LEU A 430 -13.06 -2.30 18.60
CA LEU A 430 -12.17 -1.91 17.51
C LEU A 430 -12.31 -2.89 16.34
N ASP A 431 -12.82 -2.39 15.22
CA ASP A 431 -12.86 -3.15 13.97
C ASP A 431 -11.55 -2.98 13.18
N TRP A 432 -11.05 -4.09 12.63
CA TRP A 432 -9.75 -4.26 11.97
C TRP A 432 -8.54 -4.20 12.91
N SER A 433 -7.98 -5.37 13.20
CA SER A 433 -6.76 -5.54 14.01
C SER A 433 -5.48 -5.16 13.24
N VAL A 434 -5.38 -3.89 12.82
CA VAL A 434 -4.23 -3.31 12.13
C VAL A 434 -3.51 -2.29 13.02
N GLY A 435 -2.95 -1.23 12.45
CA GLY A 435 -2.22 -0.20 13.18
C GLY A 435 -2.91 0.34 14.44
N PRO A 436 -4.23 0.62 14.41
CA PRO A 436 -4.99 1.00 15.60
C PRO A 436 -4.90 0.04 16.77
N ALA A 437 -4.95 -1.26 16.52
CA ALA A 437 -4.82 -2.27 17.60
C ALA A 437 -3.41 -2.24 18.21
N ALA A 438 -2.38 -2.18 17.36
CA ALA A 438 -1.01 -2.06 17.82
C ALA A 438 -0.77 -0.75 18.62
N MET A 439 -1.36 0.35 18.21
CA MET A 439 -1.33 1.64 18.92
C MET A 439 -2.04 1.56 20.26
N LEU A 440 -3.30 1.13 20.27
CA LEU A 440 -4.14 1.10 21.48
C LEU A 440 -3.50 0.25 22.58
N THR A 441 -2.88 -0.86 22.19
CA THR A 441 -2.22 -1.77 23.12
C THR A 441 -0.85 -1.28 23.63
N THR A 442 -0.37 -0.10 23.24
CA THR A 442 0.81 0.52 23.87
C THR A 442 0.49 1.14 25.23
N ILE A 443 -0.77 1.47 25.50
CA ILE A 443 -1.22 2.04 26.77
C ILE A 443 -2.07 1.04 27.56
N ASP A 444 -2.13 1.22 28.88
CA ASP A 444 -3.02 0.45 29.74
C ASP A 444 -4.47 0.89 29.53
N PRO A 445 -5.40 -0.01 29.19
CA PRO A 445 -6.79 0.38 28.97
C PRO A 445 -7.54 0.78 30.28
N GLY A 446 -6.95 0.59 31.45
CA GLY A 446 -7.65 0.82 32.73
C GLY A 446 -8.77 -0.21 32.95
N ASP A 447 -9.96 0.25 33.34
CA ASP A 447 -11.13 -0.60 33.57
C ASP A 447 -11.93 -0.89 32.31
N THR A 448 -11.58 -0.23 31.16
CA THR A 448 -12.28 -0.36 29.88
C THR A 448 -12.05 -1.74 29.26
N ARG A 449 -13.10 -2.44 28.91
CA ARG A 449 -13.03 -3.71 28.17
C ARG A 449 -12.65 -3.47 26.72
N ILE A 450 -11.66 -4.18 26.19
CA ILE A 450 -11.19 -4.06 24.82
C ILE A 450 -11.60 -5.28 24.01
N VAL A 451 -12.44 -5.06 23.02
CA VAL A 451 -12.91 -6.07 22.05
C VAL A 451 -12.35 -5.71 20.69
N VAL A 452 -11.66 -6.62 20.05
CA VAL A 452 -11.06 -6.39 18.72
C VAL A 452 -11.60 -7.42 17.73
N ARG A 453 -12.03 -6.98 16.54
CA ARG A 453 -12.36 -7.88 15.43
C ARG A 453 -11.23 -7.95 14.43
N LEU A 454 -10.85 -9.18 14.06
CA LEU A 454 -9.81 -9.50 13.11
C LEU A 454 -10.42 -10.16 11.87
N HIS A 455 -10.17 -9.56 10.72
CA HIS A 455 -10.51 -10.12 9.41
C HIS A 455 -9.34 -10.90 8.81
N SER A 456 -9.51 -11.50 7.65
CA SER A 456 -8.45 -12.31 7.04
C SER A 456 -7.26 -11.49 6.54
N TYR A 457 -7.47 -10.22 6.17
CA TYR A 457 -6.43 -9.35 5.65
C TYR A 457 -5.26 -9.17 6.62
N GLU A 458 -5.54 -9.04 7.91
CA GLU A 458 -4.54 -8.78 8.95
C GLU A 458 -3.52 -9.90 9.07
N ALA A 459 -3.95 -11.16 8.88
CA ALA A 459 -3.06 -12.33 8.89
C ALA A 459 -1.91 -12.23 7.86
N PHE A 460 -2.11 -11.45 6.80
CA PHE A 460 -1.13 -11.23 5.74
C PHE A 460 -0.32 -9.94 5.91
N THR A 461 -0.42 -9.31 7.07
CA THR A 461 0.25 -8.04 7.39
C THR A 461 1.15 -8.17 8.62
N ARG A 462 1.99 -7.18 8.84
CA ARG A 462 2.89 -7.13 9.98
C ARG A 462 2.22 -6.74 11.31
N TRP A 463 0.99 -6.24 11.28
CA TRP A 463 0.34 -5.62 12.43
C TRP A 463 0.09 -6.56 13.60
N PRO A 464 -0.36 -7.81 13.43
CA PRO A 464 -0.52 -8.74 14.55
C PRO A 464 0.78 -9.01 15.30
N HIS A 465 1.95 -8.87 14.64
CA HIS A 465 3.25 -9.06 15.29
C HIS A 465 3.71 -7.85 16.12
N MET A 466 2.97 -6.74 16.07
CA MET A 466 3.22 -5.51 16.82
C MET A 466 2.21 -5.29 17.95
N THR A 467 1.10 -6.01 17.93
CA THR A 467 -0.01 -5.87 18.88
C THR A 467 0.30 -6.63 20.18
N ASP A 468 0.06 -6.01 21.33
CA ASP A 468 0.10 -6.68 22.63
C ASP A 468 -1.28 -7.25 22.98
N PHE A 469 -1.50 -8.49 22.61
CA PHE A 469 -2.79 -9.15 22.83
C PHE A 469 -3.16 -9.33 24.31
N SER A 470 -2.22 -9.20 25.24
CA SER A 470 -2.51 -9.28 26.68
C SER A 470 -3.31 -8.09 27.23
N ARG A 471 -3.47 -7.04 26.42
CA ARG A 471 -4.30 -5.86 26.71
C ARG A 471 -5.65 -5.87 26.00
N ILE A 472 -5.96 -6.95 25.29
CA ILE A 472 -7.23 -7.19 24.62
C ILE A 472 -7.98 -8.24 25.42
N ASP A 473 -9.25 -8.00 25.73
CA ASP A 473 -10.07 -8.92 26.52
C ASP A 473 -10.74 -9.98 25.65
N ASP A 474 -11.21 -9.56 24.47
CA ASP A 474 -11.93 -10.42 23.54
C ASP A 474 -11.42 -10.20 22.09
N LEU A 475 -11.12 -11.28 21.39
CA LEU A 475 -10.72 -11.25 19.99
C LEU A 475 -11.72 -12.03 19.14
N ILE A 476 -12.36 -11.31 18.23
CA ILE A 476 -13.33 -11.87 17.28
C ILE A 476 -12.61 -12.24 15.99
N TYR A 477 -12.76 -13.47 15.55
CA TYR A 477 -12.37 -13.96 14.24
C TYR A 477 -13.60 -14.18 13.37
N VAL A 478 -13.51 -13.82 12.09
CA VAL A 478 -14.62 -13.95 11.14
C VAL A 478 -14.78 -15.37 10.57
N ALA A 479 -13.85 -16.27 10.84
CA ALA A 479 -13.94 -17.68 10.44
C ALA A 479 -12.90 -18.55 11.14
N PRO A 480 -13.15 -19.88 11.29
CA PRO A 480 -12.25 -20.81 12.00
C PRO A 480 -10.86 -20.90 11.36
N HIS A 481 -10.76 -20.98 10.03
CA HIS A 481 -9.50 -21.09 9.33
C HIS A 481 -8.65 -19.80 9.41
N VAL A 482 -9.29 -18.64 9.61
CA VAL A 482 -8.60 -17.37 9.88
C VAL A 482 -8.01 -17.40 11.30
N LYS A 483 -8.76 -17.91 12.27
CA LYS A 483 -8.26 -18.12 13.64
C LYS A 483 -7.03 -19.02 13.61
N ASP A 484 -7.11 -20.21 13.01
CA ASP A 484 -6.00 -21.16 12.92
C ASP A 484 -4.75 -20.54 12.29
N LEU A 485 -4.94 -19.78 11.20
CA LEU A 485 -3.84 -19.08 10.54
C LEU A 485 -3.18 -18.05 11.44
N VAL A 486 -3.98 -17.18 12.06
CA VAL A 486 -3.45 -16.10 12.92
C VAL A 486 -2.76 -16.66 14.15
N GLU A 487 -3.34 -17.68 14.79
CA GLU A 487 -2.72 -18.36 15.95
C GLU A 487 -1.43 -19.09 15.58
N SER A 488 -1.31 -19.62 14.34
CA SER A 488 -0.05 -20.19 13.86
C SER A 488 1.02 -19.13 13.59
N LEU A 489 0.63 -17.90 13.22
CA LEU A 489 1.52 -16.78 12.94
C LEU A 489 1.95 -16.02 14.21
N VAL A 490 1.10 -15.96 15.23
CA VAL A 490 1.28 -15.12 16.42
C VAL A 490 1.30 -15.97 17.68
N PRO A 491 2.47 -16.39 18.18
CA PRO A 491 2.58 -17.30 19.35
C PRO A 491 1.88 -16.79 20.61
N MET A 492 1.77 -15.48 20.80
CA MET A 492 1.10 -14.86 21.96
C MET A 492 -0.37 -15.24 22.08
N LEU A 493 -1.03 -15.57 20.96
CA LEU A 493 -2.44 -15.98 20.94
C LEU A 493 -2.68 -17.42 21.42
N ARG A 494 -1.60 -18.17 21.69
CA ARG A 494 -1.63 -19.54 22.24
C ARG A 494 -1.16 -19.60 23.70
N GLY A 495 -0.83 -18.47 24.31
CA GLY A 495 -0.38 -18.39 25.69
C GLY A 495 -1.48 -18.04 26.69
N ASP A 496 -1.17 -18.10 27.99
CA ASP A 496 -2.12 -17.82 29.08
C ASP A 496 -2.66 -16.39 29.11
N SER A 497 -1.93 -15.46 28.47
CA SER A 497 -2.34 -14.05 28.37
C SER A 497 -3.10 -13.74 27.06
N ALA A 498 -3.53 -14.77 26.32
CA ALA A 498 -4.32 -14.57 25.09
C ALA A 498 -5.73 -14.06 25.43
N PRO A 499 -6.32 -13.20 24.58
CA PRO A 499 -7.70 -12.78 24.72
C PRO A 499 -8.67 -13.97 24.55
N ARG A 500 -9.89 -13.84 25.09
CA ARG A 500 -10.96 -14.80 24.79
C ARG A 500 -11.26 -14.77 23.30
N ALA A 501 -11.19 -15.93 22.65
CA ALA A 501 -11.43 -16.06 21.20
C ALA A 501 -12.93 -16.28 20.93
N HIS A 502 -13.47 -15.51 20.00
CA HIS A 502 -14.84 -15.63 19.51
C HIS A 502 -14.86 -15.84 18.01
N LEU A 503 -15.77 -16.69 17.54
CA LEU A 503 -16.07 -16.85 16.12
C LEU A 503 -17.41 -16.18 15.86
N VAL A 504 -17.40 -15.06 15.13
CA VAL A 504 -18.61 -14.29 14.82
C VAL A 504 -18.53 -13.83 13.35
N ASP A 505 -19.53 -14.18 12.57
CA ASP A 505 -19.63 -13.78 11.18
C ASP A 505 -19.75 -12.26 11.01
N ASN A 506 -19.51 -11.78 9.79
CA ASN A 506 -19.70 -10.36 9.49
C ASN A 506 -21.17 -9.95 9.61
N ALA A 507 -21.40 -8.72 10.05
CA ALA A 507 -22.74 -8.13 10.12
C ALA A 507 -23.25 -7.82 8.70
N MET A 508 -24.21 -8.61 8.21
CA MET A 508 -24.79 -8.49 6.86
C MET A 508 -26.30 -8.59 6.95
N ASP A 509 -27.03 -7.67 6.29
CA ASP A 509 -28.47 -7.84 6.07
C ASP A 509 -28.68 -8.55 4.74
N LEU A 510 -29.07 -9.82 4.81
CA LEU A 510 -29.27 -10.68 3.65
C LEU A 510 -30.75 -10.77 3.22
N SER A 511 -31.69 -10.27 4.03
CA SER A 511 -33.12 -10.33 3.76
C SER A 511 -33.52 -9.60 2.47
N GLY A 512 -32.86 -8.48 2.17
CA GLY A 512 -33.09 -7.68 0.97
C GLY A 512 -32.63 -8.31 -0.34
N PHE A 513 -31.92 -9.46 -0.30
CA PHE A 513 -31.41 -10.14 -1.50
C PHE A 513 -32.40 -11.09 -2.14
N ALA A 514 -33.50 -11.44 -1.49
CA ALA A 514 -34.52 -12.37 -1.99
C ALA A 514 -35.42 -11.77 -3.08
N LEU A 515 -34.83 -11.25 -4.15
CA LEU A 515 -35.53 -10.71 -5.30
C LEU A 515 -35.86 -11.83 -6.32
N PRO A 516 -36.96 -11.70 -7.10
CA PRO A 516 -37.26 -12.62 -8.19
C PRO A 516 -36.12 -12.66 -9.20
N LYS A 517 -35.73 -13.86 -9.63
CA LYS A 517 -34.72 -14.04 -10.69
C LYS A 517 -35.26 -13.66 -12.06
N SER A 518 -34.42 -13.05 -12.88
CA SER A 518 -34.73 -12.80 -14.29
C SER A 518 -34.85 -14.10 -15.08
N ALA A 519 -35.53 -14.07 -16.21
CA ALA A 519 -35.78 -15.29 -17.05
C ALA A 519 -34.50 -15.97 -17.51
N ASP A 520 -33.42 -15.19 -17.77
CA ASP A 520 -32.14 -15.72 -18.27
C ASP A 520 -31.16 -16.06 -17.14
N ALA A 521 -31.50 -15.76 -15.88
CA ALA A 521 -30.57 -15.91 -14.74
C ALA A 521 -29.97 -17.31 -14.63
N ARG A 522 -30.72 -18.35 -14.95
CA ARG A 522 -30.31 -19.76 -14.83
C ARG A 522 -28.95 -20.06 -15.46
N PHE A 523 -28.62 -19.42 -16.58
CA PHE A 523 -27.36 -19.62 -17.31
C PHE A 523 -26.31 -18.52 -17.06
N ASN A 524 -26.60 -17.59 -16.15
CA ASN A 524 -25.70 -16.52 -15.80
C ASN A 524 -24.88 -16.87 -14.54
N LEU A 525 -23.57 -17.03 -14.73
CA LEU A 525 -22.61 -17.15 -13.64
C LEU A 525 -22.32 -15.74 -13.11
N GLY A 526 -22.24 -15.57 -11.81
CA GLY A 526 -21.86 -14.31 -11.18
C GLY A 526 -20.57 -14.41 -10.40
N LEU A 527 -19.76 -13.37 -10.45
CA LEU A 527 -18.61 -13.18 -9.59
C LEU A 527 -18.65 -11.76 -9.01
N VAL A 528 -18.83 -11.65 -7.69
CA VAL A 528 -18.94 -10.39 -6.96
C VAL A 528 -17.60 -10.06 -6.30
N GLY A 529 -17.10 -8.85 -6.55
CA GLY A 529 -15.87 -8.36 -5.93
C GLY A 529 -14.58 -8.87 -6.60
N ILE A 530 -14.23 -8.34 -7.78
CA ILE A 530 -13.05 -8.74 -8.57
C ILE A 530 -11.83 -7.83 -8.39
N SER A 531 -11.82 -6.94 -7.42
CA SER A 531 -10.80 -5.87 -7.30
C SER A 531 -9.43 -6.34 -6.77
N GLN A 532 -9.30 -7.60 -6.35
CA GLN A 532 -8.08 -8.18 -5.80
C GLN A 532 -7.61 -9.39 -6.59
N VAL A 533 -6.28 -9.57 -6.72
CA VAL A 533 -5.68 -10.73 -7.38
C VAL A 533 -6.11 -12.05 -6.72
N ALA A 534 -6.27 -12.05 -5.39
CA ALA A 534 -6.68 -13.24 -4.64
C ALA A 534 -8.07 -13.76 -5.01
N LYS A 535 -8.92 -12.94 -5.62
CA LYS A 535 -10.25 -13.36 -6.13
C LYS A 535 -10.16 -14.26 -7.36
N ASP A 536 -9.03 -14.27 -8.05
CA ASP A 536 -8.70 -15.11 -9.20
C ASP A 536 -9.83 -15.26 -10.23
N PRO A 537 -10.32 -14.16 -10.83
CA PRO A 537 -11.40 -14.23 -11.83
C PRO A 537 -11.04 -15.06 -13.07
N MET A 538 -9.76 -15.36 -13.30
CA MET A 538 -9.32 -16.28 -14.37
C MET A 538 -9.89 -17.69 -14.19
N TRP A 539 -9.96 -18.19 -12.94
CA TRP A 539 -10.58 -19.48 -12.64
C TRP A 539 -12.07 -19.49 -13.04
N ALA A 540 -12.80 -18.42 -12.82
CA ALA A 540 -14.21 -18.30 -13.24
C ALA A 540 -14.34 -18.30 -14.78
N VAL A 541 -13.41 -17.68 -15.50
CA VAL A 541 -13.35 -17.73 -16.96
C VAL A 541 -13.10 -19.15 -17.46
N ASP A 542 -12.26 -19.92 -16.79
CA ASP A 542 -11.99 -21.32 -17.17
C ASP A 542 -13.21 -22.21 -16.92
N VAL A 543 -13.96 -21.99 -15.83
CA VAL A 543 -15.26 -22.66 -15.59
C VAL A 543 -16.25 -22.31 -16.71
N LEU A 544 -16.38 -21.04 -17.06
CA LEU A 544 -17.26 -20.60 -18.16
C LEU A 544 -16.91 -21.29 -19.49
N ARG A 545 -15.63 -21.36 -19.85
CA ARG A 545 -15.18 -22.01 -21.10
C ARG A 545 -15.61 -23.48 -21.13
N ARG A 546 -15.43 -24.21 -20.02
CA ARG A 546 -15.84 -25.64 -19.92
C ARG A 546 -17.37 -25.84 -20.03
N LEU A 547 -18.13 -24.92 -19.45
CA LEU A 547 -19.59 -24.94 -19.58
C LEU A 547 -20.00 -24.72 -21.03
N ARG A 548 -19.42 -23.76 -21.70
CA ARG A 548 -19.72 -23.39 -23.09
C ARG A 548 -19.31 -24.48 -24.11
N GLU A 549 -18.40 -25.37 -23.75
CA GLU A 549 -18.15 -26.58 -24.54
C GLU A 549 -19.39 -27.55 -24.61
N LYS A 550 -20.32 -27.41 -23.67
CA LYS A 550 -21.52 -28.24 -23.54
C LYS A 550 -22.80 -27.47 -23.86
N ASP A 551 -22.88 -26.22 -23.49
CA ASP A 551 -24.06 -25.37 -23.66
C ASP A 551 -23.61 -23.88 -23.79
N ASP A 552 -23.84 -23.30 -24.95
CA ASP A 552 -23.40 -21.95 -25.32
C ASP A 552 -24.21 -20.81 -24.67
N ARG A 553 -25.31 -21.15 -23.95
CA ARG A 553 -26.13 -20.17 -23.22
C ARG A 553 -25.44 -19.56 -22.01
N TYR A 554 -24.44 -20.24 -21.42
CA TYR A 554 -23.77 -19.76 -20.25
C TYR A 554 -23.01 -18.44 -20.49
N ARG A 555 -23.16 -17.49 -19.54
CA ARG A 555 -22.50 -16.18 -19.51
C ARG A 555 -21.84 -15.96 -18.15
N LEU A 556 -20.89 -15.03 -18.07
CA LEU A 556 -20.26 -14.61 -16.82
C LEU A 556 -20.48 -13.12 -16.58
N LEU A 557 -21.15 -12.79 -15.48
CA LEU A 557 -21.39 -11.44 -15.01
C LEU A 557 -20.37 -11.09 -13.93
N LEU A 558 -19.60 -10.03 -14.16
CA LEU A 558 -18.58 -9.53 -13.25
C LEU A 558 -19.09 -8.26 -12.56
N VAL A 559 -19.36 -8.37 -11.25
CA VAL A 559 -19.89 -7.29 -10.42
C VAL A 559 -18.75 -6.71 -9.57
N GLY A 560 -18.60 -5.41 -9.53
CA GLY A 560 -17.62 -4.71 -8.73
C GLY A 560 -16.54 -3.99 -9.54
N GLY A 561 -15.70 -3.26 -8.82
CA GLY A 561 -14.62 -2.46 -9.42
C GLY A 561 -13.46 -3.31 -9.91
N ASP A 562 -12.78 -2.85 -10.94
CA ASP A 562 -11.57 -3.47 -11.46
C ASP A 562 -10.39 -3.39 -10.49
N MET A 563 -9.42 -4.31 -10.64
CA MET A 563 -8.13 -4.26 -9.94
C MET A 563 -7.39 -2.95 -10.23
N ASN A 564 -6.93 -2.27 -9.20
CA ASN A 564 -6.16 -1.03 -9.37
C ASN A 564 -4.71 -1.34 -9.83
N PRO A 565 -4.32 -1.00 -11.07
CA PRO A 565 -2.99 -1.31 -11.60
C PRO A 565 -1.85 -0.51 -10.95
N LYS A 566 -2.19 0.50 -10.14
CA LYS A 566 -1.21 1.31 -9.38
C LYS A 566 -0.81 0.67 -8.06
N THR A 567 -1.55 -0.32 -7.59
CA THR A 567 -1.30 -0.99 -6.31
C THR A 567 0.07 -1.65 -6.26
N SER A 568 0.37 -2.50 -7.25
CA SER A 568 1.69 -3.11 -7.41
C SER A 568 1.94 -3.52 -8.87
N ARG A 569 3.18 -3.93 -9.15
CA ARG A 569 3.52 -4.50 -10.47
C ARG A 569 2.85 -5.86 -10.69
N ALA A 570 2.74 -6.68 -9.66
CA ALA A 570 2.08 -7.98 -9.72
C ALA A 570 0.60 -7.82 -10.09
N THR A 571 -0.13 -6.95 -9.38
CA THR A 571 -1.53 -6.63 -9.69
C THR A 571 -1.71 -6.13 -11.12
N ARG A 572 -0.82 -5.25 -11.58
CA ARG A 572 -0.86 -4.72 -12.96
C ARG A 572 -0.68 -5.80 -14.00
N ASP A 573 0.26 -6.71 -13.78
CA ASP A 573 0.56 -7.77 -14.75
C ASP A 573 -0.54 -8.82 -14.79
N TYR A 574 -1.10 -9.21 -13.62
CA TYR A 574 -2.27 -10.09 -13.54
C TYR A 574 -3.49 -9.46 -14.23
N ARG A 575 -3.82 -8.20 -13.90
CA ARG A 575 -4.93 -7.48 -14.55
C ARG A 575 -4.78 -7.45 -16.07
N ARG A 576 -3.60 -7.13 -16.59
CA ARG A 576 -3.34 -7.09 -18.03
C ARG A 576 -3.59 -8.45 -18.69
N GLN A 577 -3.18 -9.54 -18.04
CA GLN A 577 -3.44 -10.87 -18.52
C GLN A 577 -4.94 -11.16 -18.52
N PHE A 578 -5.63 -10.87 -17.43
CA PHE A 578 -7.08 -11.04 -17.32
C PHE A 578 -7.85 -10.24 -18.39
N ASP A 579 -7.55 -8.93 -18.50
CA ASP A 579 -8.20 -8.07 -19.51
C ASP A 579 -7.99 -8.63 -20.94
N LYS A 580 -6.81 -9.16 -21.25
CA LYS A 580 -6.51 -9.79 -22.54
C LYS A 580 -7.36 -11.05 -22.80
N GLU A 581 -7.52 -11.88 -21.78
CA GLU A 581 -8.26 -13.15 -21.87
C GLU A 581 -9.77 -12.94 -22.03
N ILE A 582 -10.32 -11.91 -21.39
CA ILE A 582 -11.77 -11.66 -21.45
C ILE A 582 -12.19 -10.75 -22.60
N ALA A 583 -11.27 -10.01 -23.23
CA ALA A 583 -11.61 -9.06 -24.29
C ALA A 583 -12.46 -9.69 -25.41
N PRO A 584 -12.09 -10.83 -26.02
CA PRO A 584 -12.93 -11.47 -27.05
C PRO A 584 -14.29 -11.92 -26.50
N LEU A 585 -14.34 -12.42 -25.25
CA LEU A 585 -15.59 -12.89 -24.62
C LEU A 585 -16.53 -11.72 -24.30
N ILE A 586 -16.01 -10.52 -24.08
CA ILE A 586 -16.82 -9.31 -23.93
C ILE A 586 -17.38 -8.88 -25.29
N GLU A 587 -16.59 -8.92 -26.36
CA GLU A 587 -17.03 -8.60 -27.72
C GLU A 587 -18.15 -9.54 -28.19
N GLU A 588 -18.09 -10.81 -27.79
CA GLU A 588 -19.11 -11.82 -28.06
C GLU A 588 -20.35 -11.71 -27.14
N GLY A 589 -20.35 -10.82 -26.12
CA GLY A 589 -21.43 -10.71 -25.15
C GLY A 589 -21.53 -11.90 -24.16
N VAL A 590 -20.46 -12.70 -24.06
CA VAL A 590 -20.36 -13.88 -23.18
C VAL A 590 -19.90 -13.49 -21.77
N VAL A 591 -19.05 -12.47 -21.66
CA VAL A 591 -18.64 -11.88 -20.39
C VAL A 591 -19.19 -10.45 -20.31
N LEU A 592 -19.90 -10.15 -19.24
CA LEU A 592 -20.49 -8.85 -18.99
C LEU A 592 -19.83 -8.21 -17.74
N LYS A 593 -19.24 -7.04 -17.88
CA LYS A 593 -18.71 -6.24 -16.75
C LYS A 593 -19.77 -5.25 -16.31
N LEU A 594 -20.44 -5.53 -15.20
CA LEU A 594 -21.47 -4.65 -14.63
C LEU A 594 -20.87 -3.44 -13.90
N GLY A 595 -19.57 -3.51 -13.52
CA GLY A 595 -18.91 -2.46 -12.77
C GLY A 595 -19.31 -2.42 -11.28
N PRO A 596 -18.87 -1.38 -10.55
CA PRO A 596 -19.28 -1.17 -9.16
C PRO A 596 -20.75 -0.74 -9.11
N THR A 597 -21.47 -1.28 -8.13
CA THR A 597 -22.88 -0.93 -7.87
C THR A 597 -23.10 -0.86 -6.37
N ASP A 598 -23.98 0.07 -5.95
CA ASP A 598 -24.50 0.15 -4.58
C ASP A 598 -25.77 -0.70 -4.42
N ASP A 599 -26.38 -1.13 -5.54
CA ASP A 599 -27.53 -2.04 -5.58
C ASP A 599 -27.11 -3.44 -5.98
N VAL A 600 -26.42 -4.12 -5.06
CA VAL A 600 -25.98 -5.52 -5.25
C VAL A 600 -27.18 -6.49 -5.36
N PRO A 601 -28.29 -6.35 -4.59
CA PRO A 601 -29.45 -7.21 -4.73
C PRO A 601 -30.01 -7.25 -6.17
N SER A 602 -30.21 -6.10 -6.82
CA SER A 602 -30.69 -6.04 -8.20
C SER A 602 -29.70 -6.70 -9.19
N ALA A 603 -28.40 -6.51 -9.00
CA ALA A 603 -27.39 -7.18 -9.85
C ALA A 603 -27.42 -8.70 -9.68
N LEU A 604 -27.71 -9.19 -8.46
CA LEU A 604 -27.83 -10.63 -8.17
C LEU A 604 -29.13 -11.24 -8.69
N ALA A 605 -30.17 -10.46 -8.99
CA ALA A 605 -31.39 -10.97 -9.62
C ALA A 605 -31.11 -11.59 -11.01
N ASP A 606 -30.09 -11.11 -11.72
CA ASP A 606 -29.67 -11.62 -13.01
C ASP A 606 -28.68 -12.81 -12.93
N ILE A 607 -28.28 -13.21 -11.73
CA ILE A 607 -27.28 -14.25 -11.50
C ILE A 607 -27.95 -15.51 -10.96
N GLY A 608 -27.86 -16.61 -11.69
CA GLY A 608 -28.41 -17.90 -11.28
C GLY A 608 -27.41 -18.84 -10.60
N VAL A 609 -26.12 -18.62 -10.82
CA VAL A 609 -25.03 -19.36 -10.17
C VAL A 609 -24.01 -18.36 -9.65
N ILE A 610 -23.70 -18.39 -8.35
CA ILE A 610 -22.71 -17.53 -7.75
C ILE A 610 -21.40 -18.25 -7.51
N LEU A 611 -20.29 -17.70 -8.02
CA LEU A 611 -18.97 -18.31 -7.91
C LEU A 611 -18.13 -17.67 -6.81
N SER A 612 -17.36 -18.50 -6.09
CA SER A 612 -16.19 -18.07 -5.32
C SER A 612 -14.95 -18.67 -5.95
N SER A 613 -14.29 -17.91 -6.81
CA SER A 613 -13.09 -18.34 -7.55
C SER A 613 -11.78 -18.12 -6.78
N SER A 614 -11.85 -17.54 -5.60
CA SER A 614 -10.74 -17.07 -4.80
C SER A 614 -9.70 -18.14 -4.47
N VAL A 615 -8.44 -17.73 -4.29
CA VAL A 615 -7.39 -18.60 -3.76
C VAL A 615 -7.35 -18.61 -2.23
N ARG A 616 -7.92 -17.63 -1.59
CA ARG A 616 -8.09 -17.47 -0.13
C ARG A 616 -9.17 -16.45 0.18
N GLU A 617 -9.90 -16.67 1.25
CA GLU A 617 -10.91 -15.77 1.79
C GLU A 617 -10.89 -15.79 3.33
N GLY A 618 -11.52 -14.81 3.96
CA GLY A 618 -11.96 -14.92 5.35
C GLY A 618 -13.35 -15.57 5.40
N CYS A 619 -14.31 -14.87 4.83
CA CYS A 619 -15.60 -15.36 4.38
C CYS A 619 -15.87 -14.66 3.05
N HIS A 620 -16.45 -15.34 2.09
CA HIS A 620 -16.73 -14.72 0.79
C HIS A 620 -18.13 -14.09 0.79
N VAL A 621 -18.21 -12.82 1.20
CA VAL A 621 -19.48 -12.07 1.32
C VAL A 621 -20.30 -12.18 0.03
N GLY A 622 -19.69 -11.95 -1.14
CA GLY A 622 -20.43 -12.08 -2.41
C GLY A 622 -21.00 -13.48 -2.72
N LEU A 623 -20.41 -14.55 -2.17
CA LEU A 623 -21.00 -15.88 -2.24
C LEU A 623 -22.21 -16.00 -1.31
N MET A 624 -22.13 -15.43 -0.11
CA MET A 624 -23.20 -15.45 0.88
C MET A 624 -24.41 -14.62 0.40
N GLU A 625 -24.15 -13.44 -0.15
CA GLU A 625 -25.16 -12.57 -0.78
C GLU A 625 -25.81 -13.28 -1.98
N GLY A 626 -25.01 -13.92 -2.83
CA GLY A 626 -25.50 -14.71 -3.97
C GLY A 626 -26.36 -15.88 -3.52
N ALA A 627 -25.96 -16.61 -2.47
CA ALA A 627 -26.78 -17.68 -1.89
C ALA A 627 -28.10 -17.14 -1.36
N ALA A 628 -28.08 -16.04 -0.60
CA ALA A 628 -29.30 -15.38 -0.09
C ALA A 628 -30.25 -14.94 -1.22
N SER A 629 -29.72 -14.54 -2.38
CA SER A 629 -30.50 -14.22 -3.58
C SER A 629 -31.04 -15.43 -4.33
N ALA A 630 -30.93 -16.63 -3.78
CA ALA A 630 -31.29 -17.90 -4.42
C ALA A 630 -30.47 -18.23 -5.69
N ALA A 631 -29.24 -17.72 -5.82
CA ALA A 631 -28.28 -18.26 -6.80
C ALA A 631 -27.63 -19.53 -6.27
N VAL A 632 -27.34 -20.50 -7.14
CA VAL A 632 -26.67 -21.76 -6.78
C VAL A 632 -25.20 -21.46 -6.44
N PRO A 633 -24.72 -21.72 -5.21
CA PRO A 633 -23.36 -21.43 -4.85
C PRO A 633 -22.38 -22.50 -5.35
N VAL A 634 -21.26 -22.06 -5.92
CA VAL A 634 -20.12 -22.91 -6.29
C VAL A 634 -18.84 -22.24 -5.81
N ALA A 635 -18.27 -22.80 -4.75
CA ALA A 635 -17.05 -22.30 -4.13
C ALA A 635 -15.86 -23.17 -4.52
N ARG A 636 -14.78 -22.56 -4.99
CA ARG A 636 -13.49 -23.23 -5.10
C ARG A 636 -13.00 -23.61 -3.72
N ASP A 637 -12.48 -24.84 -3.56
CA ASP A 637 -11.72 -25.22 -2.37
C ASP A 637 -10.44 -24.37 -2.34
N TRP A 638 -10.45 -23.32 -1.58
CA TRP A 638 -9.44 -22.26 -1.64
C TRP A 638 -8.02 -22.84 -1.51
N PRO A 639 -7.18 -22.78 -2.55
CA PRO A 639 -5.85 -23.43 -2.54
C PRO A 639 -4.96 -23.09 -1.34
N PHE A 640 -5.16 -21.94 -0.74
CA PHE A 640 -4.41 -21.53 0.46
C PHE A 640 -4.79 -22.35 1.70
N TYR A 641 -6.05 -22.77 1.80
CA TYR A 641 -6.60 -23.51 2.95
C TYR A 641 -6.95 -24.96 2.65
N ALA A 642 -6.97 -25.36 1.38
CA ALA A 642 -7.30 -26.72 0.98
C ALA A 642 -6.43 -27.76 1.68
N GLY A 643 -7.06 -28.81 2.23
CA GLY A 643 -6.39 -29.86 3.00
C GLY A 643 -5.98 -29.49 4.43
N LYS A 644 -6.26 -28.27 4.90
CA LYS A 644 -6.11 -27.90 6.31
C LYS A 644 -7.34 -28.25 7.12
N PRO A 645 -7.25 -28.35 8.46
CA PRO A 645 -8.39 -28.71 9.33
C PRO A 645 -9.63 -27.85 9.10
N ASN A 646 -9.43 -26.52 8.95
CA ASN A 646 -10.46 -25.58 8.59
C ASN A 646 -10.20 -24.97 7.21
N SER A 647 -11.19 -25.01 6.33
CA SER A 647 -11.10 -24.59 4.92
C SER A 647 -12.48 -24.19 4.40
N ALA A 648 -12.62 -23.94 3.09
CA ALA A 648 -13.92 -23.72 2.47
C ALA A 648 -14.87 -24.91 2.71
N ARG A 649 -14.35 -26.15 2.77
CA ARG A 649 -15.14 -27.38 2.98
C ARG A 649 -15.76 -27.47 4.37
N THR A 650 -15.15 -26.84 5.37
CA THR A 650 -15.70 -26.79 6.73
C THR A 650 -16.55 -25.55 7.01
N LEU A 651 -16.44 -24.55 6.14
CA LEU A 651 -17.20 -23.31 6.26
C LEU A 651 -18.54 -23.35 5.53
N TYR A 652 -18.61 -24.04 4.39
CA TYR A 652 -19.79 -24.10 3.54
C TYR A 652 -20.40 -25.50 3.52
N PRO A 653 -21.71 -25.61 3.18
CA PRO A 653 -22.39 -26.91 3.03
C PRO A 653 -21.68 -27.83 2.05
N GLU A 654 -21.78 -29.11 2.32
CA GLU A 654 -21.33 -30.15 1.40
C GLU A 654 -21.97 -29.97 0.01
N GLY A 655 -21.18 -30.18 -1.02
CA GLY A 655 -21.64 -30.00 -2.40
C GLY A 655 -21.52 -28.55 -2.92
N TRP A 656 -21.28 -27.51 -2.09
CA TRP A 656 -20.96 -26.17 -2.61
C TRP A 656 -19.50 -26.05 -3.02
N VAL A 657 -18.62 -26.80 -2.38
CA VAL A 657 -17.18 -26.67 -2.55
C VAL A 657 -16.63 -27.71 -3.52
N VAL A 658 -15.90 -27.22 -4.51
CA VAL A 658 -15.32 -28.03 -5.60
C VAL A 658 -13.81 -27.85 -5.65
N GLY A 659 -13.08 -28.93 -6.02
CA GLY A 659 -11.63 -28.94 -6.07
C GLY A 659 -11.05 -28.46 -7.40
N SER A 660 -11.84 -28.44 -8.49
CA SER A 660 -11.35 -28.09 -9.82
C SER A 660 -12.40 -27.37 -10.67
N THR A 661 -11.97 -26.82 -11.81
CA THR A 661 -12.89 -26.21 -12.79
C THR A 661 -13.78 -27.23 -13.48
N GLU A 662 -13.31 -28.49 -13.60
CA GLU A 662 -14.09 -29.64 -14.11
C GLU A 662 -15.24 -29.98 -13.17
N GLU A 663 -14.95 -30.11 -11.88
CA GLU A 663 -15.96 -30.35 -10.84
C GLU A 663 -16.98 -29.21 -10.77
N ALA A 664 -16.51 -27.97 -10.89
CA ALA A 664 -17.36 -26.79 -10.92
C ALA A 664 -18.32 -26.83 -12.11
N ALA A 665 -17.81 -27.08 -13.32
CA ALA A 665 -18.64 -27.20 -14.53
C ALA A 665 -19.63 -28.35 -14.44
N LYS A 666 -19.21 -29.55 -13.96
CA LYS A 666 -20.10 -30.69 -13.75
C LYS A 666 -21.24 -30.33 -12.81
N ARG A 667 -20.93 -29.79 -11.63
CA ARG A 667 -21.95 -29.40 -10.65
C ARG A 667 -22.93 -28.36 -11.22
N ILE A 668 -22.43 -27.34 -11.92
CA ILE A 668 -23.29 -26.34 -12.54
C ILE A 668 -24.23 -26.98 -13.57
N LEU A 669 -23.72 -27.83 -14.46
CA LEU A 669 -24.55 -28.54 -15.45
C LEU A 669 -25.63 -29.40 -14.78
N GLU A 670 -25.30 -30.12 -13.70
CA GLU A 670 -26.24 -30.94 -12.94
C GLU A 670 -27.34 -30.08 -12.27
N THR A 671 -26.94 -29.00 -11.60
CA THR A 671 -27.89 -28.15 -10.85
C THR A 671 -28.75 -27.26 -11.75
N THR A 672 -28.27 -26.94 -12.95
CA THR A 672 -28.99 -26.09 -13.92
C THR A 672 -29.63 -26.95 -15.06
N ALA A 673 -29.64 -28.29 -14.97
CA ALA A 673 -30.16 -29.18 -16.00
C ALA A 673 -31.65 -28.89 -16.29
N THR A 674 -32.45 -28.71 -15.27
CA THR A 674 -33.86 -28.32 -15.38
C THR A 674 -34.13 -27.04 -14.58
N GLU A 675 -35.19 -26.34 -14.93
CA GLU A 675 -35.64 -25.16 -14.21
C GLU A 675 -35.95 -25.50 -12.74
N GLU A 676 -36.66 -26.60 -12.51
CA GLU A 676 -37.03 -27.09 -11.18
C GLU A 676 -35.78 -27.40 -10.31
N ALA A 677 -34.80 -28.11 -10.88
CA ALA A 677 -33.55 -28.44 -10.16
C ALA A 677 -32.79 -27.18 -9.75
N TRP A 678 -32.70 -26.20 -10.64
CA TRP A 678 -32.04 -24.93 -10.39
C TRP A 678 -32.78 -24.13 -9.31
N GLN A 679 -34.10 -23.97 -9.41
CA GLN A 679 -34.88 -23.23 -8.43
C GLN A 679 -34.84 -23.88 -7.04
N ASN A 680 -34.90 -25.23 -6.98
CA ASN A 680 -34.79 -25.93 -5.71
C ASN A 680 -33.41 -25.78 -5.07
N ALA A 681 -32.33 -25.91 -5.86
CA ALA A 681 -30.97 -25.70 -5.36
C ALA A 681 -30.76 -24.26 -4.85
N GLY A 682 -31.26 -23.25 -5.58
CA GLY A 682 -31.22 -21.87 -5.20
C GLY A 682 -32.03 -21.58 -3.93
N LYS A 683 -33.23 -22.14 -3.80
CA LYS A 683 -34.07 -22.04 -2.60
C LYS A 683 -33.37 -22.58 -1.36
N LEU A 684 -32.81 -23.78 -1.44
CA LEU A 684 -32.06 -24.39 -0.33
C LEU A 684 -30.82 -23.51 0.07
N ALA A 685 -30.16 -22.94 -0.92
CA ALA A 685 -29.03 -22.02 -0.66
C ALA A 685 -29.49 -20.76 0.07
N SER A 686 -30.62 -20.15 -0.31
CA SER A 686 -31.17 -18.96 0.32
C SER A 686 -31.62 -19.26 1.77
N GLU A 687 -32.33 -20.36 1.98
CA GLU A 687 -32.75 -20.78 3.32
C GLU A 687 -31.53 -20.98 4.25
N TYR A 688 -30.46 -21.62 3.75
CA TYR A 688 -29.24 -21.78 4.52
C TYR A 688 -28.58 -20.44 4.83
N ALA A 689 -28.42 -19.55 3.84
CA ALA A 689 -27.76 -18.25 4.03
C ALA A 689 -28.51 -17.38 5.05
N LEU A 690 -29.84 -17.30 4.94
CA LEU A 690 -30.68 -16.50 5.84
C LEU A 690 -30.71 -17.06 7.26
N SER A 691 -30.71 -18.40 7.41
CA SER A 691 -30.68 -19.04 8.75
C SER A 691 -29.31 -19.03 9.43
N THR A 692 -28.24 -18.74 8.69
CA THR A 692 -26.86 -18.82 9.20
C THR A 692 -26.18 -17.47 9.31
N TRP A 693 -26.26 -16.62 8.28
CA TRP A 693 -25.43 -15.42 8.13
C TRP A 693 -26.20 -14.11 8.17
N ASP A 694 -27.53 -14.16 8.19
CA ASP A 694 -28.33 -12.95 8.23
C ASP A 694 -28.20 -12.19 9.55
N TRP A 695 -28.29 -10.88 9.51
CA TRP A 695 -28.10 -10.02 10.67
C TRP A 695 -28.94 -10.41 11.90
N PRO A 696 -30.24 -10.78 11.80
CA PRO A 696 -31.02 -11.25 12.95
C PRO A 696 -30.42 -12.47 13.68
N ILE A 697 -29.63 -13.28 12.97
CA ILE A 697 -28.94 -14.45 13.56
C ILE A 697 -27.59 -14.02 14.14
N VAL A 698 -26.78 -13.32 13.33
CA VAL A 698 -25.42 -12.93 13.73
C VAL A 698 -25.45 -11.90 14.88
N SER A 699 -26.44 -11.02 14.92
CA SER A 699 -26.57 -10.01 15.98
C SER A 699 -26.65 -10.60 17.37
N LYS A 700 -27.20 -11.83 17.54
CA LYS A 700 -27.27 -12.51 18.84
C LYS A 700 -25.89 -12.77 19.46
N ALA A 701 -24.90 -13.07 18.61
CA ALA A 701 -23.53 -13.23 19.09
C ALA A 701 -22.92 -11.90 19.56
N PHE A 702 -23.23 -10.80 18.88
CA PHE A 702 -22.84 -9.47 19.33
C PHE A 702 -23.57 -9.03 20.61
N ASP A 703 -24.89 -9.34 20.74
CA ASP A 703 -25.66 -9.06 21.97
C ASP A 703 -25.06 -9.79 23.16
N LYS A 704 -24.76 -11.08 23.00
CA LYS A 704 -24.07 -11.87 24.03
C LYS A 704 -22.71 -11.27 24.39
N LEU A 705 -21.97 -10.80 23.39
CA LEU A 705 -20.64 -10.25 23.61
C LEU A 705 -20.69 -8.89 24.32
N PHE A 706 -21.56 -7.98 23.93
CA PHE A 706 -21.60 -6.61 24.46
C PHE A 706 -22.53 -6.47 25.69
N LEU A 707 -23.70 -7.11 25.66
CA LEU A 707 -24.73 -6.94 26.68
C LEU A 707 -24.78 -8.08 27.69
N GLY A 708 -24.11 -9.21 27.39
CA GLY A 708 -24.22 -10.42 28.23
C GLY A 708 -25.56 -11.14 28.09
N GLU A 709 -26.37 -10.75 27.08
CA GLU A 709 -27.67 -11.35 26.79
C GLU A 709 -27.47 -12.60 25.90
N GLY A 710 -27.95 -13.78 26.37
CA GLY A 710 -27.83 -15.02 25.61
C GLY A 710 -28.65 -16.15 26.17
#